data_747c26c3919c79a18699a20c9df2aad0
#
_entry.id   747c26c3919c79a18699a20c9df2aad0
#
_cell.length_a   1.000
_cell.length_b   1.000
_cell.length_c   1.000
_cell.angle_alpha   90.00
_cell.angle_beta   90.00
_cell.angle_gamma   90.00
#
_symmetry.space_group_name_H-M   'P 1'
#
loop_
_entity.id
_entity.type
_entity.pdbx_description
1 polymer ?
#
loop_
_entity_poly.entity_id
_entity_poly.type
_entity_poly.pdbx_seq_one_letter_code
_entity_poly.pdbx_strand_id
1 'polypeptide(L)'
;MKNNKQYIDMKVKVSNVNQPVWKECNIRAMLPAELSKLQELAYNLWWSWNGDAKDLFRYIDTEAWHRANSNPVVLLNILSYDRMVELSKDTEFMNHLNAVYADFRAYMDAPKDKKKPTIAYFSMEYGLTHVLKIYSGGLGILAGDYIKEASDCNIDMTAIGFLYRYGYFTQTLSPEGQQIANYEAQNFNNLPITQMKEEDGSNMVIEVPYPGRTVKAYLWKVAVGSMNLYLLDTDNELNSEWDRQITHQLYGGDWENRIKQEILLGIGGVLALKKLGIKKDVYHCNEGHAALMGLQRLVDLVAEGLTFNEAKEIVRASGLYTCHTPIPAGHDYFEEGLFYKYMSEYAGKLGIEWHDLIGMGRTNPDDNNEKFSMSVFALNTCQEANGVSWLHGEVSKKMFSPVWPGYFPEELHVDYVTNGVHMPTWAASDWKKVYKKYLPKGWMKDQSNLDMWKAYADIPDEEIWATRIGLKRKMMDFIKQQFREDWMKSQGDPARIVRALNEMKPDNLIIGFGRRFATYKRAHLLFTDLERLDKLVNNPNYPVQFLFTGKAHPADGGGQGLIKRIIEISRMPQFLGKIIFLENYDMRLAKRLISGVDIWLNTPTRPLEASGTSGEKAQMNGVLNFSVKDGWWYEGYVEGAGWALTEKRTYENQAHQDQLDAATIYQMLENEIIPLYYAKNSKGYSPEWIQYIKNSVTKITPRFTMKRMIDDYFEKFYNKLAKRHNLLMADNFKIAKEIAAWKENIVAHWDEIEVVYKSDNLQDLNVGDKVLIQVELDTKGLNDKGIGVELVAIRTSTHNNDKLYEVEPLKLVKTEGSHLFFENVYQLDYAGGMKFGLRMYPQNELLPHRMDFCYVRWL
;
A
#
# COMPACT_ATOMS: atom_id res chain seq x y z
N MET A 1 -4.42 23.69 50.26
CA MET A 1 -3.60 23.58 49.05
C MET A 1 -2.22 24.13 49.33
N LYS A 2 -1.20 23.25 49.42
CA LYS A 2 0.17 23.71 49.61
C LYS A 2 0.73 24.15 48.26
N ASN A 3 0.97 25.44 48.08
CA ASN A 3 1.70 25.96 46.94
C ASN A 3 3.14 25.42 46.96
N ASN A 4 3.41 24.36 46.26
CA ASN A 4 4.78 23.91 45.96
C ASN A 4 5.36 24.89 44.92
N LYS A 5 5.97 25.98 45.36
CA LYS A 5 6.83 26.78 44.48
C LYS A 5 8.10 25.97 44.28
N GLN A 6 8.24 25.35 43.12
CA GLN A 6 9.52 24.80 42.68
C GLN A 6 10.44 25.96 42.31
N TYR A 7 11.50 26.17 43.08
CA TYR A 7 12.55 27.08 42.70
C TYR A 7 13.60 26.33 41.88
N ILE A 8 13.90 26.85 40.70
CA ILE A 8 14.99 26.33 39.88
C ILE A 8 16.24 27.14 40.23
N ASP A 9 17.18 26.52 40.95
CA ASP A 9 18.48 27.11 41.23
C ASP A 9 19.35 27.07 39.96
N MET A 10 19.48 28.22 39.29
CA MET A 10 20.36 28.38 38.14
C MET A 10 21.69 29.02 38.58
N LYS A 11 22.77 28.24 38.60
CA LYS A 11 24.12 28.79 38.68
C LYS A 11 24.58 29.23 37.28
N VAL A 12 24.50 30.52 37.00
CA VAL A 12 24.99 31.08 35.73
C VAL A 12 26.50 31.39 35.93
N LYS A 13 27.35 30.67 35.20
CA LYS A 13 28.73 31.08 34.97
C LYS A 13 28.75 32.11 33.84
N VAL A 14 28.96 33.35 34.17
CA VAL A 14 29.15 34.42 33.16
C VAL A 14 30.58 34.28 32.61
N SER A 15 30.73 33.74 31.43
CA SER A 15 31.95 33.90 30.63
C SER A 15 31.63 34.93 29.52
N ASN A 16 32.37 36.00 29.54
CA ASN A 16 32.59 37.04 28.51
C ASN A 16 31.89 36.94 27.17
N VAL A 17 30.57 36.93 27.07
CA VAL A 17 29.92 37.01 25.77
C VAL A 17 28.57 37.69 25.94
N ASN A 18 28.30 38.71 25.12
CA ASN A 18 27.00 39.34 24.93
C ASN A 18 26.01 38.41 24.17
N GLN A 19 26.16 37.10 24.34
CA GLN A 19 25.24 36.13 23.73
C GLN A 19 24.47 35.40 24.84
N PRO A 20 23.14 35.27 24.69
CA PRO A 20 22.35 34.54 25.69
C PRO A 20 22.70 33.04 25.64
N VAL A 21 22.83 32.46 26.83
CA VAL A 21 22.97 31.01 27.00
C VAL A 21 21.57 30.46 27.22
N TRP A 22 21.00 29.88 26.17
CA TRP A 22 19.67 29.29 26.19
C TRP A 22 19.71 27.92 26.88
N LYS A 23 18.73 27.67 27.74
CA LYS A 23 18.41 26.32 28.23
C LYS A 23 17.08 25.92 27.67
N GLU A 24 17.03 24.81 26.97
CA GLU A 24 15.78 24.23 26.52
C GLU A 24 15.04 23.61 27.72
N CYS A 25 13.76 23.93 27.81
CA CYS A 25 12.88 23.40 28.81
C CYS A 25 11.56 23.07 28.15
N ASN A 26 11.16 21.80 28.20
CA ASN A 26 9.88 21.35 27.68
C ASN A 26 8.79 21.56 28.74
N ILE A 27 7.95 22.57 28.51
CA ILE A 27 6.78 22.84 29.34
C ILE A 27 5.59 22.11 28.72
N ARG A 28 5.05 21.13 29.42
CA ARG A 28 3.83 20.43 28.96
C ARG A 28 2.59 21.20 29.39
N ALA A 29 1.58 21.22 28.52
CA ALA A 29 0.27 21.78 28.85
C ALA A 29 -0.34 20.98 30.01
N MET A 30 -0.79 21.72 31.04
CA MET A 30 -1.48 21.14 32.19
C MET A 30 -2.98 21.36 32.01
N LEU A 31 -3.69 20.29 31.67
CA LEU A 31 -5.15 20.32 31.52
C LEU A 31 -5.82 20.30 32.90
N PRO A 32 -6.89 21.09 33.12
CA PRO A 32 -7.83 20.85 34.22
C PRO A 32 -8.27 19.37 34.26
N ALA A 33 -8.51 18.84 35.44
CA ALA A 33 -8.84 17.43 35.62
C ALA A 33 -10.08 17.00 34.80
N GLU A 34 -11.05 17.89 34.68
CA GLU A 34 -12.29 17.70 33.92
C GLU A 34 -12.04 17.52 32.42
N LEU A 35 -10.94 18.12 31.92
CA LEU A 35 -10.54 18.07 30.51
C LEU A 35 -9.48 16.97 30.21
N SER A 36 -9.10 16.15 31.16
CA SER A 36 -8.09 15.09 31.00
C SER A 36 -8.42 14.13 29.85
N LYS A 37 -9.69 13.90 29.54
CA LYS A 37 -10.18 13.10 28.41
C LYS A 37 -9.69 13.60 27.04
N LEU A 38 -9.47 14.90 26.90
CA LEU A 38 -8.94 15.51 25.66
C LEU A 38 -7.52 15.01 25.33
N GLN A 39 -6.70 14.74 26.36
CA GLN A 39 -5.34 14.26 26.12
C GLN A 39 -5.36 12.85 25.53
N GLU A 40 -6.18 11.94 26.07
CA GLU A 40 -6.31 10.59 25.52
C GLU A 40 -6.83 10.63 24.07
N LEU A 41 -7.86 11.44 23.81
CA LEU A 41 -8.39 11.62 22.45
C LEU A 41 -7.34 12.21 21.50
N ALA A 42 -6.54 13.20 21.91
CA ALA A 42 -5.53 13.85 21.08
C ALA A 42 -4.40 12.89 20.66
N TYR A 43 -4.03 11.96 21.54
CA TYR A 43 -2.96 11.00 21.29
C TYR A 43 -3.44 9.71 20.61
N ASN A 44 -4.73 9.51 20.39
CA ASN A 44 -5.26 8.39 19.63
C ASN A 44 -5.78 8.87 18.28
N LEU A 45 -5.23 8.37 17.18
CA LEU A 45 -5.57 8.79 15.83
C LEU A 45 -7.01 8.52 15.40
N TRP A 46 -7.81 7.86 16.22
CA TRP A 46 -9.25 7.67 16.01
C TRP A 46 -9.96 8.99 15.67
N TRP A 47 -9.58 10.10 16.29
CA TRP A 47 -10.09 11.42 15.95
C TRP A 47 -9.93 11.76 14.45
N SER A 48 -8.90 11.22 13.80
CA SER A 48 -8.57 11.60 12.42
C SER A 48 -9.58 11.09 11.37
N TRP A 49 -10.41 10.12 11.72
CA TRP A 49 -11.51 9.63 10.87
C TRP A 49 -12.89 9.71 11.52
N ASN A 50 -12.96 10.14 12.78
CA ASN A 50 -14.21 10.45 13.45
C ASN A 50 -14.57 11.93 13.30
N GLY A 51 -15.75 12.22 12.76
CA GLY A 51 -16.20 13.61 12.49
C GLY A 51 -16.47 14.38 13.76
N ASP A 52 -17.16 13.78 14.72
CA ASP A 52 -17.57 14.43 15.96
C ASP A 52 -16.36 14.76 16.84
N ALA A 53 -15.33 13.90 16.86
CA ALA A 53 -14.07 14.17 17.54
C ALA A 53 -13.31 15.35 16.91
N LYS A 54 -13.31 15.48 15.57
CA LYS A 54 -12.73 16.65 14.89
C LYS A 54 -13.48 17.94 15.21
N ASP A 55 -14.79 17.87 15.23
CA ASP A 55 -15.64 19.03 15.52
C ASP A 55 -15.47 19.45 16.98
N LEU A 56 -15.28 18.51 17.91
CA LEU A 56 -14.95 18.79 19.30
C LEU A 56 -13.66 19.61 19.42
N PHE A 57 -12.54 19.20 18.76
CA PHE A 57 -11.30 19.95 18.80
C PHE A 57 -11.43 21.33 18.11
N ARG A 58 -12.18 21.43 17.03
CA ARG A 58 -12.44 22.70 16.35
C ARG A 58 -13.24 23.68 17.21
N TYR A 59 -14.19 23.17 18.00
CA TYR A 59 -15.01 23.99 18.90
C TYR A 59 -14.19 24.67 20.00
N ILE A 60 -13.10 24.05 20.46
CA ILE A 60 -12.22 24.61 21.50
C ILE A 60 -11.78 26.03 21.11
N ASP A 61 -11.23 26.18 19.92
CA ASP A 61 -10.83 27.47 19.33
C ASP A 61 -10.58 27.26 17.83
N THR A 62 -11.44 27.78 16.98
CA THR A 62 -11.34 27.58 15.52
C THR A 62 -10.05 28.18 14.95
N GLU A 63 -9.63 29.33 15.43
CA GLU A 63 -8.42 30.01 14.93
C GLU A 63 -7.15 29.26 15.40
N ALA A 64 -7.08 28.90 16.67
CA ALA A 64 -6.00 28.08 17.18
C ALA A 64 -5.94 26.70 16.51
N TRP A 65 -7.07 26.09 16.19
CA TRP A 65 -7.14 24.85 15.41
C TRP A 65 -6.50 24.99 14.02
N HIS A 66 -6.75 26.10 13.34
CA HIS A 66 -6.10 26.40 12.06
C HIS A 66 -4.60 26.64 12.24
N ARG A 67 -4.19 27.43 13.24
CA ARG A 67 -2.76 27.65 13.55
C ARG A 67 -2.03 26.35 13.92
N ALA A 68 -2.71 25.46 14.61
CA ALA A 68 -2.21 24.12 14.95
C ALA A 68 -2.18 23.16 13.75
N ASN A 69 -2.52 23.61 12.55
CA ASN A 69 -2.61 22.77 11.36
C ASN A 69 -3.52 21.54 11.57
N SER A 70 -4.62 21.72 12.30
CA SER A 70 -5.56 20.66 12.68
C SER A 70 -4.90 19.50 13.45
N ASN A 71 -3.87 19.79 14.23
CA ASN A 71 -3.20 18.85 15.12
C ASN A 71 -3.68 19.07 16.55
N PRO A 72 -4.41 18.12 17.16
CA PRO A 72 -4.97 18.31 18.50
C PRO A 72 -3.89 18.41 19.59
N VAL A 73 -2.74 17.74 19.44
CA VAL A 73 -1.63 17.84 20.38
C VAL A 73 -1.08 19.26 20.40
N VAL A 74 -0.83 19.84 19.22
CA VAL A 74 -0.37 21.24 19.10
C VAL A 74 -1.44 22.19 19.59
N LEU A 75 -2.71 21.97 19.26
CA LEU A 75 -3.82 22.79 19.75
C LEU A 75 -3.79 22.89 21.27
N LEU A 76 -3.72 21.76 21.97
CA LEU A 76 -3.70 21.73 23.42
C LEU A 76 -2.45 22.41 24.01
N ASN A 77 -1.32 22.37 23.31
CA ASN A 77 -0.07 23.01 23.74
C ASN A 77 -0.06 24.53 23.57
N ILE A 78 -0.84 25.09 22.63
CA ILE A 78 -0.87 26.54 22.35
C ILE A 78 -2.00 27.29 23.06
N LEU A 79 -2.94 26.56 23.67
CA LEU A 79 -4.04 27.16 24.40
C LEU A 79 -3.56 27.72 25.77
N SER A 80 -4.10 28.88 26.16
CA SER A 80 -3.86 29.40 27.50
C SER A 80 -4.61 28.56 28.55
N TYR A 81 -4.04 28.50 29.75
CA TYR A 81 -4.68 27.82 30.87
C TYR A 81 -6.05 28.43 31.21
N ASP A 82 -6.18 29.75 31.12
CA ASP A 82 -7.46 30.44 31.37
C ASP A 82 -8.55 29.98 30.40
N ARG A 83 -8.21 29.79 29.12
CA ARG A 83 -9.15 29.25 28.13
C ARG A 83 -9.58 27.83 28.46
N MET A 84 -8.67 27.00 28.94
CA MET A 84 -8.97 25.63 29.37
C MET A 84 -9.89 25.61 30.59
N VAL A 85 -9.69 26.54 31.52
CA VAL A 85 -10.58 26.70 32.68
C VAL A 85 -11.97 27.17 32.27
N GLU A 86 -12.09 28.09 31.30
CA GLU A 86 -13.37 28.48 30.73
C GLU A 86 -14.12 27.30 30.12
N LEU A 87 -13.44 26.51 29.27
CA LEU A 87 -14.01 25.31 28.66
C LEU A 87 -14.50 24.29 29.68
N SER A 88 -13.78 24.10 30.77
CA SER A 88 -14.19 23.18 31.83
C SER A 88 -15.52 23.56 32.53
N LYS A 89 -15.93 24.84 32.39
CA LYS A 89 -17.20 25.38 32.88
C LYS A 89 -18.28 25.52 31.81
N ASP A 90 -17.91 25.34 30.55
CA ASP A 90 -18.86 25.38 29.43
C ASP A 90 -19.65 24.08 29.36
N THR A 91 -20.92 24.14 29.73
CA THR A 91 -21.81 22.96 29.80
C THR A 91 -22.02 22.32 28.42
N GLU A 92 -22.10 23.08 27.35
CA GLU A 92 -22.32 22.57 26.01
C GLU A 92 -21.07 21.81 25.54
N PHE A 93 -19.90 22.42 25.73
CA PHE A 93 -18.62 21.78 25.44
C PHE A 93 -18.42 20.50 26.26
N MET A 94 -18.67 20.55 27.58
CA MET A 94 -18.50 19.37 28.44
C MET A 94 -19.48 18.23 28.09
N ASN A 95 -20.70 18.54 27.69
CA ASN A 95 -21.64 17.53 27.19
C ASN A 95 -21.12 16.90 25.88
N HIS A 96 -20.63 17.71 24.95
CA HIS A 96 -20.03 17.23 23.70
C HIS A 96 -18.79 16.36 23.97
N LEU A 97 -17.87 16.83 24.81
CA LEU A 97 -16.69 16.04 25.22
C LEU A 97 -17.08 14.69 25.83
N ASN A 98 -18.05 14.67 26.73
CA ASN A 98 -18.49 13.44 27.38
C ASN A 98 -19.13 12.47 26.38
N ALA A 99 -19.92 12.96 25.42
CA ALA A 99 -20.52 12.12 24.38
C ALA A 99 -19.44 11.52 23.45
N VAL A 100 -18.55 12.34 22.93
CA VAL A 100 -17.44 11.87 22.08
C VAL A 100 -16.54 10.87 22.81
N TYR A 101 -16.25 11.12 24.08
CA TYR A 101 -15.41 10.23 24.88
C TYR A 101 -16.10 8.91 25.20
N ALA A 102 -17.43 8.93 25.43
CA ALA A 102 -18.21 7.70 25.62
C ALA A 102 -18.19 6.83 24.33
N ASP A 103 -18.36 7.43 23.16
CA ASP A 103 -18.26 6.74 21.88
C ASP A 103 -16.85 6.17 21.66
N PHE A 104 -15.82 6.96 22.00
CA PHE A 104 -14.43 6.51 21.94
C PHE A 104 -14.17 5.32 22.86
N ARG A 105 -14.65 5.36 24.11
CA ARG A 105 -14.46 4.22 25.03
C ARG A 105 -15.22 2.99 24.56
N ALA A 106 -16.45 3.14 24.09
CA ALA A 106 -17.21 2.02 23.51
C ALA A 106 -16.48 1.38 22.34
N TYR A 107 -15.81 2.20 21.51
CA TYR A 107 -14.97 1.72 20.41
C TYR A 107 -13.70 1.00 20.91
N MET A 108 -13.00 1.58 21.89
CA MET A 108 -11.75 1.03 22.41
C MET A 108 -11.93 -0.25 23.23
N ASP A 109 -13.02 -0.32 24.00
CA ASP A 109 -13.31 -1.43 24.91
C ASP A 109 -14.01 -2.61 24.19
N ALA A 110 -14.29 -2.46 22.89
CA ALA A 110 -14.86 -3.55 22.10
C ALA A 110 -13.88 -4.74 22.04
N PRO A 111 -14.33 -5.97 22.30
CA PRO A 111 -13.44 -7.13 22.37
C PRO A 111 -12.85 -7.45 21.01
N LYS A 112 -11.58 -7.86 20.99
CA LYS A 112 -10.95 -8.40 19.79
C LYS A 112 -11.61 -9.71 19.39
N ASP A 113 -11.73 -9.94 18.09
CA ASP A 113 -12.25 -11.21 17.56
C ASP A 113 -11.21 -12.33 17.73
N LYS A 114 -11.35 -13.08 18.81
CA LYS A 114 -10.44 -14.18 19.17
C LYS A 114 -10.50 -15.38 18.21
N LYS A 115 -11.47 -15.40 17.28
CA LYS A 115 -11.57 -16.46 16.27
C LYS A 115 -10.69 -16.18 15.06
N LYS A 116 -10.29 -14.93 14.88
CA LYS A 116 -9.41 -14.51 13.78
C LYS A 116 -7.95 -14.65 14.18
N PRO A 117 -7.08 -15.03 13.24
CA PRO A 117 -5.63 -14.98 13.43
C PRO A 117 -5.12 -13.61 13.86
N THR A 118 -4.03 -13.61 14.62
CA THR A 118 -3.31 -12.41 15.00
C THR A 118 -2.20 -12.10 13.98
N ILE A 119 -1.97 -10.81 13.67
CA ILE A 119 -1.14 -10.41 12.56
C ILE A 119 -0.07 -9.41 13.01
N ALA A 120 1.19 -9.63 12.57
CA ALA A 120 2.25 -8.63 12.56
C ALA A 120 2.39 -8.06 11.14
N TYR A 121 2.25 -6.76 10.97
CA TYR A 121 2.27 -6.07 9.70
C TYR A 121 3.48 -5.14 9.59
N PHE A 122 4.35 -5.37 8.62
CA PHE A 122 5.60 -4.63 8.44
C PHE A 122 5.54 -3.78 7.19
N SER A 123 5.74 -2.47 7.34
CA SER A 123 5.82 -1.53 6.22
C SER A 123 6.78 -0.39 6.53
N MET A 124 7.47 0.10 5.52
CA MET A 124 8.39 1.23 5.65
C MET A 124 7.67 2.57 5.82
N GLU A 125 6.40 2.65 5.45
CA GLU A 125 5.61 3.88 5.48
C GLU A 125 4.14 3.64 5.84
N TYR A 126 3.54 4.62 6.54
CA TYR A 126 2.13 4.61 6.94
C TYR A 126 1.50 6.00 6.78
N GLY A 127 0.56 6.14 5.87
CA GLY A 127 -0.21 7.35 5.63
C GLY A 127 -1.45 7.42 6.51
N LEU A 128 -1.30 7.86 7.74
CA LEU A 128 -2.38 7.87 8.74
C LEU A 128 -3.11 9.21 8.80
N THR A 129 -2.35 10.28 8.88
CA THR A 129 -2.83 11.66 8.96
C THR A 129 -1.76 12.61 8.44
N HIS A 130 -2.17 13.82 8.04
CA HIS A 130 -1.25 14.86 7.57
C HIS A 130 -0.30 15.38 8.66
N VAL A 131 -0.62 15.19 9.94
CA VAL A 131 0.22 15.67 11.06
C VAL A 131 1.40 14.74 11.36
N LEU A 132 1.36 13.50 10.89
CA LEU A 132 2.42 12.50 11.07
C LEU A 132 3.05 12.16 9.72
N LYS A 133 4.20 12.74 9.43
CA LYS A 133 4.86 12.66 8.12
C LYS A 133 5.74 11.42 8.01
N ILE A 134 5.12 10.24 7.98
CA ILE A 134 5.80 8.95 7.85
C ILE A 134 5.35 8.17 6.60
N TYR A 135 4.97 8.86 5.54
CA TYR A 135 4.59 8.29 4.26
C TYR A 135 4.98 9.21 3.10
N SER A 136 5.11 8.64 1.90
CA SER A 136 5.39 9.39 0.66
C SER A 136 4.26 9.32 -0.34
N GLY A 137 3.69 8.14 -0.55
CA GLY A 137 2.74 7.87 -1.63
C GLY A 137 1.68 6.82 -1.31
N GLY A 138 1.21 6.16 -2.38
CA GLY A 138 0.08 5.23 -2.33
C GLY A 138 0.29 4.03 -1.42
N LEU A 139 1.52 3.49 -1.37
CA LEU A 139 1.85 2.35 -0.52
C LEU A 139 1.64 2.68 0.96
N GLY A 140 2.12 3.84 1.42
CA GLY A 140 1.94 4.27 2.80
C GLY A 140 0.49 4.61 3.13
N ILE A 141 -0.24 5.22 2.20
CA ILE A 141 -1.69 5.49 2.38
C ILE A 141 -2.45 4.17 2.52
N LEU A 142 -2.13 3.17 1.70
CA LEU A 142 -2.74 1.84 1.80
C LEU A 142 -2.45 1.19 3.16
N ALA A 143 -1.19 1.18 3.61
CA ALA A 143 -0.80 0.64 4.90
C ALA A 143 -1.51 1.35 6.06
N GLY A 144 -1.63 2.68 6.00
CA GLY A 144 -2.38 3.48 6.97
C GLY A 144 -3.86 3.16 7.00
N ASP A 145 -4.50 3.08 5.83
CA ASP A 145 -5.90 2.71 5.68
C ASP A 145 -6.15 1.28 6.21
N TYR A 146 -5.20 0.36 5.94
CA TYR A 146 -5.30 -1.04 6.35
C TYR A 146 -5.33 -1.21 7.87
N ILE A 147 -4.42 -0.54 8.59
CA ILE A 147 -4.40 -0.63 10.06
C ILE A 147 -5.56 0.13 10.71
N LYS A 148 -6.12 1.17 10.07
CA LYS A 148 -7.37 1.80 10.52
C LYS A 148 -8.55 0.86 10.41
N GLU A 149 -8.71 0.18 9.28
CA GLU A 149 -9.77 -0.80 9.08
C GLU A 149 -9.62 -1.99 10.03
N ALA A 150 -8.38 -2.46 10.26
CA ALA A 150 -8.11 -3.50 11.25
C ALA A 150 -8.59 -3.08 12.66
N SER A 151 -8.43 -1.79 13.00
CA SER A 151 -8.98 -1.22 14.23
C SER A 151 -10.51 -1.22 14.24
N ASP A 152 -11.14 -0.73 13.16
CA ASP A 152 -12.61 -0.67 13.04
C ASP A 152 -13.26 -2.07 13.06
N CYS A 153 -12.54 -3.09 12.57
CA CYS A 153 -12.95 -4.50 12.59
C CYS A 153 -12.55 -5.28 13.85
N ASN A 154 -11.97 -4.63 14.85
CA ASN A 154 -11.48 -5.26 16.09
C ASN A 154 -10.50 -6.44 15.89
N ILE A 155 -9.68 -6.38 14.85
CA ILE A 155 -8.66 -7.38 14.56
C ILE A 155 -7.46 -7.19 15.49
N ASP A 156 -6.88 -8.31 15.97
CA ASP A 156 -5.62 -8.27 16.71
C ASP A 156 -4.42 -8.20 15.74
N MET A 157 -4.08 -6.99 15.36
CA MET A 157 -2.94 -6.69 14.49
C MET A 157 -1.98 -5.75 15.21
N THR A 158 -0.69 -5.92 14.98
CA THR A 158 0.37 -5.01 15.42
C THR A 158 1.20 -4.61 14.22
N ALA A 159 1.44 -3.32 14.06
CA ALA A 159 2.19 -2.79 12.94
C ALA A 159 3.57 -2.29 13.37
N ILE A 160 4.55 -2.42 12.46
CA ILE A 160 5.95 -2.00 12.64
C ILE A 160 6.34 -1.06 11.51
N GLY A 161 7.03 0.03 11.85
CA GLY A 161 7.55 1.00 10.89
C GLY A 161 8.64 1.90 11.47
N PHE A 162 8.85 3.05 10.87
CA PHE A 162 9.85 4.04 11.27
C PHE A 162 9.22 5.35 11.73
N LEU A 163 9.87 6.01 12.68
CA LEU A 163 9.65 7.41 12.99
C LEU A 163 10.73 8.24 12.28
N TYR A 164 10.39 8.84 11.16
CA TYR A 164 11.32 9.66 10.40
C TYR A 164 11.48 11.05 11.00
N ARG A 165 12.74 11.53 11.12
CA ARG A 165 13.01 12.89 11.58
C ARG A 165 12.50 13.94 10.62
N TYR A 166 12.74 13.75 9.32
CA TYR A 166 12.34 14.67 8.25
C TYR A 166 11.17 14.14 7.40
N GLY A 167 10.95 12.83 7.44
CA GLY A 167 9.89 12.18 6.67
C GLY A 167 10.08 12.29 5.17
N TYR A 168 9.01 12.66 4.45
CA TYR A 168 9.04 12.99 3.05
C TYR A 168 8.90 14.50 2.87
N PHE A 169 9.47 15.06 1.80
CA PHE A 169 9.61 16.50 1.62
C PHE A 169 8.29 17.25 1.45
N THR A 170 8.30 18.52 1.82
CA THR A 170 7.28 19.50 1.47
C THR A 170 7.68 20.16 0.15
N GLN A 171 6.75 20.19 -0.82
CA GLN A 171 7.01 20.77 -2.13
C GLN A 171 6.68 22.26 -2.14
N THR A 172 7.62 23.05 -2.65
CA THR A 172 7.38 24.40 -3.15
C THR A 172 7.85 24.49 -4.59
N LEU A 173 7.39 25.53 -5.31
CA LEU A 173 7.78 25.77 -6.69
C LEU A 173 8.57 27.07 -6.80
N SER A 174 9.63 27.03 -7.63
CA SER A 174 10.35 28.26 -7.99
C SER A 174 9.51 29.14 -8.92
N PRO A 175 9.86 30.44 -9.10
CA PRO A 175 9.22 31.30 -10.10
C PRO A 175 9.26 30.71 -11.52
N GLU A 176 10.24 29.89 -11.85
CA GLU A 176 10.37 29.20 -13.15
C GLU A 176 9.58 27.88 -13.21
N GLY A 177 8.89 27.50 -12.14
CA GLY A 177 8.09 26.29 -12.06
C GLY A 177 8.86 25.01 -11.69
N GLN A 178 10.09 25.17 -11.19
CA GLN A 178 10.88 24.01 -10.73
C GLN A 178 10.44 23.56 -9.34
N GLN A 179 10.36 22.24 -9.14
CA GLN A 179 10.09 21.68 -7.84
C GLN A 179 11.29 21.88 -6.90
N ILE A 180 11.00 22.35 -5.69
CA ILE A 180 11.95 22.46 -4.58
C ILE A 180 11.48 21.51 -3.49
N ALA A 181 12.37 20.61 -3.07
CA ALA A 181 12.12 19.67 -1.97
C ALA A 181 12.62 20.28 -0.66
N ASN A 182 11.71 20.57 0.25
CA ASN A 182 12.03 21.13 1.57
C ASN A 182 11.87 20.03 2.63
N TYR A 183 12.93 19.83 3.41
CA TYR A 183 12.93 18.87 4.51
C TYR A 183 12.96 19.61 5.85
N GLU A 184 11.88 19.48 6.60
CA GLU A 184 11.74 20.10 7.93
C GLU A 184 11.73 19.02 8.99
N ALA A 185 12.54 19.20 10.05
CA ALA A 185 12.59 18.26 11.15
C ALA A 185 11.23 18.22 11.89
N GLN A 186 10.68 17.05 12.08
CA GLN A 186 9.50 16.85 12.89
C GLN A 186 9.86 17.03 14.38
N ASN A 187 9.09 17.84 15.08
CA ASN A 187 9.17 17.90 16.53
C ASN A 187 8.29 16.79 17.13
N PHE A 188 8.92 15.74 17.61
CA PHE A 188 8.22 14.55 18.11
C PHE A 188 7.32 14.85 19.31
N ASN A 189 7.60 15.90 20.09
CA ASN A 189 6.74 16.34 21.20
C ASN A 189 5.40 16.94 20.73
N ASN A 190 5.31 17.33 19.48
CA ASN A 190 4.09 17.89 18.86
C ASN A 190 3.29 16.83 18.07
N LEU A 191 3.72 15.59 18.10
CA LEU A 191 3.07 14.50 17.38
C LEU A 191 2.20 13.66 18.31
N PRO A 192 1.12 13.04 17.80
CA PRO A 192 0.28 12.11 18.56
C PRO A 192 0.95 10.74 18.71
N ILE A 193 2.15 10.73 19.31
CA ILE A 193 2.97 9.54 19.53
C ILE A 193 3.44 9.48 20.99
N THR A 194 3.71 8.29 21.48
CA THR A 194 4.18 8.07 22.85
C THR A 194 5.47 7.27 22.83
N GLN A 195 6.51 7.81 23.47
CA GLN A 195 7.77 7.08 23.62
C GLN A 195 7.60 5.92 24.60
N MET A 196 7.99 4.71 24.18
CA MET A 196 7.93 3.54 25.03
C MET A 196 9.01 3.61 26.12
N LYS A 197 8.64 3.12 27.31
CA LYS A 197 9.49 3.14 28.48
C LYS A 197 9.70 1.74 29.04
N GLU A 198 10.85 1.51 29.65
CA GLU A 198 11.10 0.37 30.52
C GLU A 198 10.42 0.59 31.89
N GLU A 199 10.41 -0.45 32.72
CA GLU A 199 9.82 -0.39 34.07
C GLU A 199 10.47 0.64 34.97
N ASP A 200 11.77 0.92 34.77
CA ASP A 200 12.52 1.92 35.51
C ASP A 200 12.31 3.36 35.01
N GLY A 201 11.49 3.56 34.01
CA GLY A 201 11.17 4.84 33.35
C GLY A 201 12.18 5.30 32.29
N SER A 202 13.26 4.54 32.05
CA SER A 202 14.17 4.81 30.93
C SER A 202 13.50 4.56 29.57
N ASN A 203 14.07 5.11 28.50
CA ASN A 203 13.56 4.87 27.17
C ASN A 203 13.81 3.42 26.75
N MET A 204 12.77 2.78 26.17
CA MET A 204 12.91 1.43 25.61
C MET A 204 13.82 1.48 24.39
N VAL A 205 14.85 0.64 24.37
CA VAL A 205 15.87 0.56 23.33
C VAL A 205 15.81 -0.80 22.65
N ILE A 206 15.78 -0.79 21.35
CA ILE A 206 15.94 -1.97 20.50
C ILE A 206 17.37 -1.95 19.96
N GLU A 207 18.12 -2.99 20.28
CA GLU A 207 19.52 -3.15 19.87
C GLU A 207 19.57 -4.02 18.60
N VAL A 208 19.99 -3.42 17.49
CA VAL A 208 20.06 -4.08 16.19
C VAL A 208 21.53 -4.26 15.79
N PRO A 209 21.98 -5.50 15.51
CA PRO A 209 23.35 -5.76 15.08
C PRO A 209 23.64 -5.18 13.68
N TYR A 210 24.74 -4.46 13.58
CA TYR A 210 25.33 -3.97 12.33
C TYR A 210 26.82 -4.34 12.30
N PRO A 211 27.49 -4.31 11.15
CA PRO A 211 28.90 -4.67 11.06
C PRO A 211 29.77 -3.90 12.06
N GLY A 212 30.40 -4.64 12.98
CA GLY A 212 31.31 -4.10 14.00
C GLY A 212 30.67 -3.19 15.06
N ARG A 213 29.35 -3.07 15.11
CA ARG A 213 28.64 -2.22 16.08
C ARG A 213 27.19 -2.65 16.29
N THR A 214 26.55 -2.05 17.27
CA THR A 214 25.12 -2.16 17.53
C THR A 214 24.46 -0.80 17.33
N VAL A 215 23.44 -0.73 16.47
CA VAL A 215 22.60 0.47 16.33
C VAL A 215 21.43 0.37 17.31
N LYS A 216 21.17 1.46 18.01
CA LYS A 216 20.17 1.54 19.07
C LYS A 216 18.98 2.36 18.60
N ALA A 217 17.82 1.75 18.51
CA ALA A 217 16.60 2.43 18.14
C ALA A 217 15.71 2.66 19.37
N TYR A 218 15.25 3.88 19.57
CA TYR A 218 14.14 4.15 20.48
C TYR A 218 12.84 3.62 19.86
N LEU A 219 11.95 3.16 20.72
CA LEU A 219 10.65 2.65 20.30
C LEU A 219 9.55 3.65 20.67
N TRP A 220 8.76 4.01 19.68
CA TRP A 220 7.60 4.89 19.82
C TRP A 220 6.32 4.16 19.47
N LYS A 221 5.22 4.53 20.11
CA LYS A 221 3.90 3.99 19.86
C LYS A 221 2.97 5.05 19.28
N VAL A 222 2.28 4.69 18.22
CA VAL A 222 1.13 5.42 17.68
C VAL A 222 -0.12 4.60 17.97
N ALA A 223 -1.07 5.19 18.69
CA ALA A 223 -2.37 4.57 18.90
C ALA A 223 -3.27 4.88 17.69
N VAL A 224 -3.64 3.84 16.94
CA VAL A 224 -4.50 3.92 15.76
C VAL A 224 -5.85 3.25 16.10
N GLY A 225 -6.72 3.99 16.80
CA GLY A 225 -7.85 3.38 17.44
C GLY A 225 -7.42 2.29 18.43
N SER A 226 -7.97 1.09 18.29
CA SER A 226 -7.64 -0.09 19.11
C SER A 226 -6.37 -0.83 18.66
N MET A 227 -5.68 -0.32 17.62
CA MET A 227 -4.45 -0.87 17.07
C MET A 227 -3.23 -0.09 17.55
N ASN A 228 -2.08 -0.76 17.62
CA ASN A 228 -0.79 -0.12 17.90
C ASN A 228 0.15 -0.25 16.70
N LEU A 229 0.73 0.88 16.31
CA LEU A 229 1.86 0.95 15.39
C LEU A 229 3.10 1.31 16.21
N TYR A 230 4.12 0.48 16.13
CA TYR A 230 5.41 0.74 16.76
C TYR A 230 6.40 1.25 15.73
N LEU A 231 7.06 2.35 16.06
CA LEU A 231 7.99 3.06 15.19
C LEU A 231 9.40 3.04 15.78
N LEU A 232 10.35 2.61 14.96
CA LEU A 232 11.78 2.58 15.30
C LEU A 232 12.41 3.93 14.93
N ASP A 233 13.22 4.47 15.84
CA ASP A 233 13.88 5.77 15.72
C ASP A 233 15.35 5.66 16.12
N THR A 234 16.25 5.81 15.14
CA THR A 234 17.70 5.80 15.37
C THR A 234 18.29 7.19 15.62
N ASP A 235 17.50 8.27 15.41
CA ASP A 235 17.95 9.64 15.63
C ASP A 235 17.96 10.00 17.12
N ASN A 236 18.85 9.37 17.85
CA ASN A 236 18.99 9.53 19.29
C ASN A 236 20.48 9.59 19.70
N GLU A 237 20.72 10.05 20.93
CA GLU A 237 22.04 10.31 21.48
C GLU A 237 22.90 9.05 21.73
N LEU A 238 22.33 7.86 21.67
CA LEU A 238 23.04 6.60 21.87
C LEU A 238 23.80 6.13 20.62
N ASN A 239 23.55 6.78 19.48
CA ASN A 239 24.13 6.44 18.20
C ASN A 239 25.14 7.48 17.70
N SER A 240 26.06 7.03 16.83
CA SER A 240 26.89 7.92 16.03
C SER A 240 26.04 8.79 15.10
N GLU A 241 26.57 9.93 14.66
CA GLU A 241 25.88 10.80 13.69
C GLU A 241 25.49 10.07 12.40
N TRP A 242 26.28 9.11 11.97
CA TRP A 242 26.02 8.29 10.78
C TRP A 242 24.85 7.33 10.98
N ASP A 243 24.73 6.72 12.14
CA ASP A 243 23.66 5.78 12.44
C ASP A 243 22.35 6.48 12.76
N ARG A 244 22.41 7.70 13.29
CA ARG A 244 21.22 8.55 13.49
C ARG A 244 20.49 8.83 12.18
N GLN A 245 21.23 8.95 11.07
CA GLN A 245 20.66 9.28 9.76
C GLN A 245 19.81 8.16 9.15
N ILE A 246 19.87 6.92 9.64
CA ILE A 246 19.12 5.79 9.11
C ILE A 246 17.61 6.10 9.07
N THR A 247 17.07 6.74 10.11
CA THR A 247 15.65 7.12 10.16
C THR A 247 15.42 8.62 9.90
N HIS A 248 16.30 9.31 9.17
CA HIS A 248 16.09 10.71 8.81
C HIS A 248 15.05 10.88 7.72
N GLN A 249 15.21 10.24 6.57
CA GLN A 249 14.39 10.45 5.39
C GLN A 249 13.82 9.14 4.85
N LEU A 250 12.55 9.16 4.50
CA LEU A 250 11.89 8.09 3.76
C LEU A 250 12.43 8.08 2.31
N TYR A 251 12.96 6.95 1.87
CA TYR A 251 13.60 6.75 0.56
C TYR A 251 14.79 7.71 0.31
N GLY A 252 15.43 8.17 1.35
CA GLY A 252 16.61 9.02 1.25
C GLY A 252 17.93 8.24 1.29
N GLY A 253 19.00 8.90 0.84
CA GLY A 253 20.35 8.32 0.81
C GLY A 253 20.61 7.39 -0.37
N ASP A 254 21.67 6.60 -0.25
CA ASP A 254 22.13 5.64 -1.24
C ASP A 254 21.66 4.20 -0.93
N TRP A 255 22.13 3.23 -1.73
CA TRP A 255 21.81 1.82 -1.54
C TRP A 255 22.32 1.26 -0.20
N GLU A 256 23.39 1.83 0.35
CA GLU A 256 23.86 1.44 1.68
C GLU A 256 22.92 1.93 2.78
N ASN A 257 22.39 3.14 2.67
CA ASN A 257 21.35 3.62 3.59
C ASN A 257 20.08 2.78 3.44
N ARG A 258 19.75 2.37 2.21
CA ARG A 258 18.58 1.53 1.93
C ARG A 258 18.68 0.18 2.65
N ILE A 259 19.79 -0.56 2.53
CA ILE A 259 19.94 -1.83 3.25
C ILE A 259 19.91 -1.64 4.77
N LYS A 260 20.49 -0.54 5.28
CA LYS A 260 20.41 -0.21 6.72
C LYS A 260 18.97 -0.04 7.17
N GLN A 261 18.13 0.66 6.42
CA GLN A 261 16.71 0.81 6.72
C GLN A 261 15.98 -0.54 6.71
N GLU A 262 16.26 -1.39 5.75
CA GLU A 262 15.60 -2.70 5.63
C GLU A 262 16.03 -3.67 6.73
N ILE A 263 17.30 -3.61 7.18
CA ILE A 263 17.77 -4.32 8.38
C ILE A 263 17.01 -3.83 9.61
N LEU A 264 16.92 -2.52 9.78
CA LEU A 264 16.22 -1.94 10.94
C LEU A 264 14.74 -2.33 10.94
N LEU A 265 14.06 -2.30 9.79
CA LEU A 265 12.65 -2.65 9.69
C LEU A 265 12.43 -4.14 9.97
N GLY A 266 13.10 -5.00 9.21
CA GLY A 266 12.87 -6.45 9.28
C GLY A 266 13.42 -7.05 10.57
N ILE A 267 14.72 -6.94 10.78
CA ILE A 267 15.41 -7.50 11.95
C ILE A 267 15.03 -6.72 13.21
N GLY A 268 15.19 -5.41 13.19
CA GLY A 268 14.85 -4.55 14.33
C GLY A 268 13.37 -4.63 14.70
N GLY A 269 12.47 -4.75 13.72
CA GLY A 269 11.04 -4.91 13.96
C GLY A 269 10.68 -6.22 14.68
N VAL A 270 11.31 -7.35 14.30
CA VAL A 270 11.11 -8.63 15.00
C VAL A 270 11.67 -8.57 16.42
N LEU A 271 12.85 -7.96 16.58
CA LEU A 271 13.44 -7.73 17.92
C LEU A 271 12.55 -6.84 18.80
N ALA A 272 11.89 -5.83 18.21
CA ALA A 272 10.94 -4.98 18.91
C ALA A 272 9.71 -5.78 19.39
N LEU A 273 9.13 -6.62 18.53
CA LEU A 273 8.01 -7.50 18.94
C LEU A 273 8.44 -8.44 20.07
N LYS A 274 9.63 -9.02 19.99
CA LYS A 274 10.19 -9.88 21.02
C LYS A 274 10.37 -9.14 22.35
N LYS A 275 10.92 -7.93 22.31
CA LYS A 275 11.09 -7.05 23.49
C LYS A 275 9.76 -6.70 24.14
N LEU A 276 8.72 -6.49 23.36
CA LEU A 276 7.36 -6.21 23.82
C LEU A 276 6.59 -7.47 24.26
N GLY A 277 7.17 -8.68 24.10
CA GLY A 277 6.47 -9.94 24.40
C GLY A 277 5.32 -10.24 23.44
N ILE A 278 5.30 -9.67 22.24
CA ILE A 278 4.24 -9.82 21.24
C ILE A 278 4.58 -10.98 20.30
N LYS A 279 3.72 -11.99 20.29
CA LYS A 279 3.75 -13.12 19.36
C LYS A 279 2.50 -13.06 18.48
N LYS A 280 2.64 -13.38 17.19
CA LYS A 280 1.55 -13.35 16.21
C LYS A 280 1.52 -14.64 15.39
N ASP A 281 0.33 -14.97 14.88
CA ASP A 281 0.12 -16.16 14.05
C ASP A 281 0.64 -15.96 12.63
N VAL A 282 0.52 -14.74 12.09
CA VAL A 282 0.88 -14.39 10.73
C VAL A 282 1.76 -13.14 10.69
N TYR A 283 2.76 -13.18 9.83
CA TYR A 283 3.69 -12.08 9.57
C TYR A 283 3.52 -11.61 8.12
N HIS A 284 3.01 -10.40 7.95
CA HIS A 284 2.73 -9.83 6.65
C HIS A 284 3.85 -8.88 6.20
N CYS A 285 4.55 -9.28 5.16
CA CYS A 285 5.59 -8.52 4.48
C CYS A 285 4.95 -7.60 3.44
N ASN A 286 4.75 -6.34 3.75
CA ASN A 286 4.18 -5.37 2.83
C ASN A 286 5.28 -4.76 1.96
N GLU A 287 5.54 -5.33 0.80
CA GLU A 287 6.64 -5.09 -0.12
C GLU A 287 7.98 -5.71 0.33
N GLY A 288 8.93 -5.84 -0.61
CA GLY A 288 10.22 -6.48 -0.41
C GLY A 288 11.08 -5.86 0.70
N HIS A 289 10.93 -4.55 0.94
CA HIS A 289 11.72 -3.85 1.96
C HIS A 289 11.54 -4.36 3.40
N ALA A 290 10.50 -5.14 3.68
CA ALA A 290 10.28 -5.76 4.99
C ALA A 290 10.75 -7.22 5.09
N ALA A 291 11.32 -7.80 4.02
CA ALA A 291 11.59 -9.22 3.91
C ALA A 291 12.56 -9.78 4.96
N LEU A 292 13.50 -8.97 5.47
CA LEU A 292 14.44 -9.40 6.51
C LEU A 292 13.77 -9.74 7.86
N MET A 293 12.47 -9.49 8.01
CA MET A 293 11.71 -10.05 9.14
C MET A 293 11.76 -11.59 9.13
N GLY A 294 11.77 -12.20 7.94
CA GLY A 294 11.94 -13.64 7.79
C GLY A 294 13.29 -14.11 8.28
N LEU A 295 14.36 -13.37 7.99
CA LEU A 295 15.72 -13.71 8.42
C LEU A 295 15.84 -13.77 9.94
N GLN A 296 15.36 -12.74 10.65
CA GLN A 296 15.47 -12.72 12.13
C GLN A 296 14.63 -13.85 12.75
N ARG A 297 13.48 -14.19 12.19
CA ARG A 297 12.65 -15.28 12.66
C ARG A 297 13.32 -16.65 12.45
N LEU A 298 14.04 -16.82 11.33
CA LEU A 298 14.88 -18.01 11.10
C LEU A 298 15.98 -18.12 12.17
N VAL A 299 16.69 -17.03 12.44
CA VAL A 299 17.72 -16.97 13.47
C VAL A 299 17.17 -17.34 14.85
N ASP A 300 16.01 -16.81 15.22
CA ASP A 300 15.38 -17.10 16.51
C ASP A 300 15.05 -18.60 16.65
N LEU A 301 14.47 -19.21 15.63
CA LEU A 301 14.12 -20.64 15.66
C LEU A 301 15.36 -21.56 15.65
N VAL A 302 16.40 -21.21 14.91
CA VAL A 302 17.67 -21.95 14.93
C VAL A 302 18.32 -21.85 16.31
N ALA A 303 18.26 -20.70 16.95
CA ALA A 303 18.73 -20.52 18.33
C ALA A 303 17.92 -21.34 19.35
N GLU A 304 16.67 -21.69 19.04
CA GLU A 304 15.83 -22.61 19.82
C GLU A 304 16.18 -24.11 19.59
N GLY A 305 17.11 -24.39 18.67
CA GLY A 305 17.65 -25.75 18.44
C GLY A 305 17.13 -26.47 17.20
N LEU A 306 16.41 -25.76 16.31
CA LEU A 306 16.01 -26.30 15.01
C LEU A 306 17.15 -26.17 13.99
N THR A 307 17.16 -27.06 12.99
CA THR A 307 18.00 -26.85 11.80
C THR A 307 17.44 -25.70 10.97
N PHE A 308 18.25 -25.14 10.08
CA PHE A 308 17.82 -24.10 9.14
C PHE A 308 16.60 -24.55 8.31
N ASN A 309 16.61 -25.77 7.78
CA ASN A 309 15.52 -26.28 6.96
C ASN A 309 14.22 -26.46 7.77
N GLU A 310 14.32 -26.97 9.00
CA GLU A 310 13.16 -27.07 9.90
C GLU A 310 12.60 -25.66 10.25
N ALA A 311 13.45 -24.70 10.56
CA ALA A 311 13.07 -23.34 10.86
C ALA A 311 12.42 -22.66 9.64
N LYS A 312 12.93 -22.94 8.42
CA LYS A 312 12.39 -22.40 7.17
C LYS A 312 10.95 -22.84 6.94
N GLU A 313 10.61 -24.11 7.21
CA GLU A 313 9.22 -24.58 7.09
C GLU A 313 8.26 -23.78 7.98
N ILE A 314 8.65 -23.49 9.21
CA ILE A 314 7.84 -22.77 10.19
C ILE A 314 7.69 -21.29 9.81
N VAL A 315 8.80 -20.63 9.44
CA VAL A 315 8.79 -19.23 9.05
C VAL A 315 7.92 -18.99 7.83
N ARG A 316 8.09 -19.84 6.80
CA ARG A 316 7.28 -19.79 5.58
C ARG A 316 5.79 -19.95 5.88
N ALA A 317 5.43 -20.93 6.70
CA ALA A 317 4.04 -21.27 7.01
C ALA A 317 3.21 -20.13 7.58
N SER A 318 3.84 -19.11 8.15
CA SER A 318 3.19 -17.92 8.70
C SER A 318 3.49 -16.62 7.95
N GLY A 319 4.20 -16.71 6.82
CA GLY A 319 4.61 -15.56 6.02
C GLY A 319 3.69 -15.28 4.84
N LEU A 320 3.30 -14.02 4.69
CA LEU A 320 2.63 -13.49 3.50
C LEU A 320 3.47 -12.35 2.92
N TYR A 321 3.73 -12.41 1.61
CA TYR A 321 4.38 -11.34 0.86
C TYR A 321 3.39 -10.66 -0.08
N THR A 322 3.19 -9.36 0.07
CA THR A 322 2.40 -8.55 -0.87
C THR A 322 3.33 -7.69 -1.71
N CYS A 323 3.31 -7.92 -3.02
CA CYS A 323 4.04 -7.14 -4.02
C CYS A 323 3.20 -5.94 -4.45
N HIS A 324 3.80 -4.73 -4.45
CA HIS A 324 3.18 -3.50 -4.95
C HIS A 324 3.83 -2.97 -6.21
N THR A 325 4.96 -3.54 -6.62
CA THR A 325 5.79 -3.05 -7.72
C THR A 325 5.52 -3.86 -8.98
N PRO A 326 5.10 -3.21 -10.10
CA PRO A 326 4.68 -3.93 -11.31
C PRO A 326 5.82 -4.23 -12.28
N ILE A 327 7.05 -3.78 -12.00
CA ILE A 327 8.22 -3.95 -12.88
C ILE A 327 9.45 -4.38 -12.08
N PRO A 328 10.33 -5.26 -12.63
CA PRO A 328 11.53 -5.74 -11.94
C PRO A 328 12.44 -4.62 -11.46
N ALA A 329 12.69 -3.60 -12.28
CA ALA A 329 13.58 -2.49 -11.96
C ALA A 329 13.14 -1.63 -10.76
N GLY A 330 11.91 -1.78 -10.29
CA GLY A 330 11.39 -1.04 -9.14
C GLY A 330 11.58 -1.77 -7.81
N HIS A 331 12.09 -3.01 -7.82
CA HIS A 331 12.37 -3.78 -6.61
C HIS A 331 13.74 -3.44 -6.02
N ASP A 332 13.92 -3.76 -4.75
CA ASP A 332 15.20 -3.55 -4.07
C ASP A 332 16.15 -4.72 -4.34
N TYR A 333 17.32 -4.38 -4.89
CA TYR A 333 18.39 -5.29 -5.23
C TYR A 333 19.71 -4.81 -4.62
N PHE A 334 20.45 -5.71 -3.99
CA PHE A 334 21.74 -5.41 -3.40
C PHE A 334 22.86 -6.20 -4.10
N GLU A 335 23.96 -5.50 -4.43
CA GLU A 335 25.19 -6.14 -4.87
C GLU A 335 25.69 -7.10 -3.78
N GLU A 336 26.23 -8.26 -4.16
CA GLU A 336 26.68 -9.26 -3.20
C GLU A 336 27.68 -8.70 -2.18
N GLY A 337 28.65 -7.87 -2.62
CA GLY A 337 29.62 -7.26 -1.71
C GLY A 337 29.00 -6.37 -0.64
N LEU A 338 27.96 -5.61 -0.99
CA LEU A 338 27.21 -4.81 -0.03
C LEU A 338 26.38 -5.69 0.91
N PHE A 339 25.71 -6.70 0.38
CA PHE A 339 24.92 -7.62 1.19
C PHE A 339 25.81 -8.45 2.11
N TYR A 340 26.95 -8.93 1.64
CA TYR A 340 27.96 -9.63 2.46
C TYR A 340 28.44 -8.79 3.64
N LYS A 341 28.72 -7.52 3.41
CA LYS A 341 29.16 -6.60 4.47
C LYS A 341 28.22 -6.59 5.67
N TYR A 342 26.92 -6.68 5.44
CA TYR A 342 25.90 -6.61 6.48
C TYR A 342 25.39 -7.96 6.96
N MET A 343 25.42 -9.00 6.11
CA MET A 343 24.70 -10.24 6.35
C MET A 343 25.62 -11.47 6.52
N SER A 344 26.95 -11.34 6.35
CA SER A 344 27.86 -12.49 6.42
C SER A 344 27.79 -13.26 7.75
N GLU A 345 27.60 -12.56 8.88
CA GLU A 345 27.48 -13.21 10.19
C GLU A 345 26.18 -14.03 10.35
N TYR A 346 25.16 -13.73 9.55
CA TYR A 346 23.87 -14.43 9.63
C TYR A 346 23.93 -15.84 9.08
N ALA A 347 24.80 -16.11 8.11
CA ALA A 347 25.03 -17.47 7.62
C ALA A 347 25.49 -18.38 8.78
N GLY A 348 26.46 -17.91 9.57
CA GLY A 348 26.92 -18.65 10.76
C GLY A 348 25.83 -18.80 11.85
N LYS A 349 25.00 -17.77 12.07
CA LYS A 349 23.86 -17.85 13.00
C LYS A 349 22.79 -18.84 12.57
N LEU A 350 22.66 -19.06 11.26
CA LEU A 350 21.72 -20.03 10.67
C LEU A 350 22.32 -21.43 10.52
N GLY A 351 23.63 -21.59 10.71
CA GLY A 351 24.35 -22.87 10.51
C GLY A 351 24.42 -23.31 9.06
N ILE A 352 24.46 -22.36 8.11
CA ILE A 352 24.55 -22.59 6.67
C ILE A 352 25.77 -21.87 6.06
N GLU A 353 26.13 -22.24 4.84
CA GLU A 353 27.16 -21.55 4.09
C GLU A 353 26.67 -20.21 3.53
N TRP A 354 27.61 -19.30 3.22
CA TRP A 354 27.26 -18.01 2.61
C TRP A 354 26.49 -18.16 1.30
N HIS A 355 26.89 -19.14 0.48
CA HIS A 355 26.24 -19.45 -0.79
C HIS A 355 24.74 -19.73 -0.61
N ASP A 356 24.36 -20.47 0.43
CA ASP A 356 22.97 -20.79 0.70
C ASP A 356 22.17 -19.55 1.09
N LEU A 357 22.78 -18.67 1.89
CA LEU A 357 22.11 -17.42 2.30
C LEU A 357 21.91 -16.45 1.12
N ILE A 358 22.96 -16.19 0.34
CA ILE A 358 22.87 -15.29 -0.81
C ILE A 358 21.95 -15.87 -1.89
N GLY A 359 21.94 -17.19 -2.06
CA GLY A 359 21.08 -17.90 -2.99
C GLY A 359 19.60 -17.73 -2.70
N MET A 360 19.21 -17.48 -1.45
CA MET A 360 17.81 -17.23 -1.11
C MET A 360 17.24 -15.92 -1.73
N GLY A 361 18.10 -15.00 -2.13
CA GLY A 361 17.68 -13.76 -2.81
C GLY A 361 17.92 -13.79 -4.32
N ARG A 362 18.30 -14.92 -4.90
CA ARG A 362 18.57 -15.10 -6.32
C ARG A 362 17.55 -16.03 -6.97
N THR A 363 17.20 -15.76 -8.22
CA THR A 363 16.36 -16.67 -9.01
C THR A 363 17.17 -17.90 -9.43
N ASN A 364 18.46 -17.72 -9.72
CA ASN A 364 19.44 -18.80 -9.87
C ASN A 364 20.50 -18.68 -8.76
N PRO A 365 20.46 -19.53 -7.71
CA PRO A 365 21.43 -19.47 -6.61
C PRO A 365 22.90 -19.51 -7.03
N ASP A 366 23.22 -20.17 -8.15
CA ASP A 366 24.57 -20.36 -8.66
C ASP A 366 25.07 -19.22 -9.57
N ASP A 367 24.20 -18.25 -9.91
CA ASP A 367 24.61 -17.08 -10.72
C ASP A 367 25.21 -15.99 -9.84
N ASN A 368 26.53 -15.95 -9.79
CA ASN A 368 27.28 -14.92 -9.03
C ASN A 368 27.15 -13.50 -9.58
N ASN A 369 26.57 -13.30 -10.76
CA ASN A 369 26.28 -11.97 -11.30
C ASN A 369 24.89 -11.47 -10.87
N GLU A 370 24.01 -12.34 -10.40
CA GLU A 370 22.69 -11.95 -9.94
C GLU A 370 22.79 -11.27 -8.58
N LYS A 371 22.20 -10.08 -8.48
CA LYS A 371 22.10 -9.33 -7.23
C LYS A 371 21.13 -10.01 -6.27
N PHE A 372 21.31 -9.78 -4.98
CA PHE A 372 20.32 -10.20 -3.98
C PHE A 372 19.04 -9.38 -4.10
N SER A 373 17.94 -10.04 -4.43
CA SER A 373 16.60 -9.45 -4.52
C SER A 373 15.84 -9.65 -3.21
N MET A 374 15.39 -8.56 -2.62
CA MET A 374 14.53 -8.60 -1.42
C MET A 374 13.19 -9.28 -1.69
N SER A 375 12.64 -9.12 -2.89
CA SER A 375 11.39 -9.77 -3.29
C SER A 375 11.54 -11.28 -3.47
N VAL A 376 12.65 -11.73 -4.05
CA VAL A 376 12.96 -13.17 -4.15
C VAL A 376 13.17 -13.76 -2.76
N PHE A 377 13.87 -13.06 -1.89
CA PHE A 377 14.03 -13.48 -0.50
C PHE A 377 12.68 -13.54 0.24
N ALA A 378 11.78 -12.58 0.01
CA ALA A 378 10.42 -12.61 0.55
C ALA A 378 9.65 -13.85 0.07
N LEU A 379 9.70 -14.17 -1.23
CA LEU A 379 9.08 -15.38 -1.79
C LEU A 379 9.66 -16.68 -1.21
N ASN A 380 10.95 -16.67 -0.88
CA ASN A 380 11.62 -17.83 -0.25
C ASN A 380 11.36 -17.96 1.25
N THR A 381 10.88 -16.91 1.92
CA THR A 381 10.58 -16.89 3.36
C THR A 381 9.08 -16.77 3.67
N CYS A 382 8.23 -16.61 2.66
CA CYS A 382 6.77 -16.60 2.78
C CYS A 382 6.16 -17.75 1.99
N GLN A 383 5.14 -18.38 2.55
CA GLN A 383 4.39 -19.44 1.87
C GLN A 383 3.46 -18.85 0.81
N GLU A 384 2.85 -17.73 1.11
CA GLU A 384 1.85 -17.08 0.25
C GLU A 384 2.37 -15.75 -0.30
N ALA A 385 1.97 -15.44 -1.53
CA ALA A 385 2.29 -14.18 -2.19
C ALA A 385 1.10 -13.66 -2.99
N ASN A 386 0.95 -12.33 -3.05
CA ASN A 386 -0.12 -11.71 -3.82
C ASN A 386 0.27 -10.38 -4.46
N GLY A 387 -0.36 -10.11 -5.60
CA GLY A 387 -0.44 -8.78 -6.19
C GLY A 387 -1.60 -7.97 -5.61
N VAL A 388 -1.72 -6.71 -6.03
CA VAL A 388 -2.67 -5.73 -5.45
C VAL A 388 -3.81 -5.33 -6.38
N SER A 389 -3.98 -6.05 -7.48
CA SER A 389 -5.14 -6.09 -8.37
C SER A 389 -5.09 -7.40 -9.17
N TRP A 390 -6.19 -7.77 -9.83
CA TRP A 390 -6.19 -8.97 -10.69
C TRP A 390 -5.09 -8.89 -11.76
N LEU A 391 -5.04 -7.78 -12.50
CA LEU A 391 -4.03 -7.59 -13.55
C LEU A 391 -2.61 -7.62 -12.98
N HIS A 392 -2.39 -7.02 -11.82
CA HIS A 392 -1.09 -7.04 -11.16
C HIS A 392 -0.70 -8.44 -10.67
N GLY A 393 -1.65 -9.25 -10.24
CA GLY A 393 -1.43 -10.67 -9.96
C GLY A 393 -0.86 -11.40 -11.18
N GLU A 394 -1.46 -11.21 -12.36
CA GLU A 394 -0.98 -11.79 -13.61
C GLU A 394 0.40 -11.24 -14.04
N VAL A 395 0.65 -9.96 -13.83
CA VAL A 395 1.96 -9.34 -14.06
C VAL A 395 3.00 -9.93 -13.10
N SER A 396 2.65 -10.11 -11.83
CA SER A 396 3.54 -10.67 -10.80
C SER A 396 3.91 -12.12 -11.08
N LYS A 397 2.95 -12.95 -11.54
CA LYS A 397 3.24 -14.32 -11.99
C LYS A 397 4.32 -14.33 -13.08
N LYS A 398 4.19 -13.49 -14.10
CA LYS A 398 5.20 -13.37 -15.17
C LYS A 398 6.54 -12.88 -14.65
N MET A 399 6.52 -11.85 -13.81
CA MET A 399 7.72 -11.23 -13.26
C MET A 399 8.53 -12.19 -12.37
N PHE A 400 7.84 -12.99 -11.56
CA PHE A 400 8.47 -13.93 -10.64
C PHE A 400 8.63 -15.36 -11.19
N SER A 401 8.27 -15.60 -12.45
CA SER A 401 8.42 -16.94 -13.05
C SER A 401 9.84 -17.53 -12.95
N PRO A 402 10.93 -16.74 -13.01
CA PRO A 402 12.28 -17.29 -12.83
C PRO A 402 12.53 -17.91 -11.44
N VAL A 403 11.75 -17.55 -10.42
CA VAL A 403 11.87 -18.15 -9.07
C VAL A 403 11.41 -19.62 -9.05
N TRP A 404 10.53 -19.98 -9.98
CA TRP A 404 9.96 -21.34 -10.09
C TRP A 404 10.22 -21.93 -11.48
N PRO A 405 11.46 -22.27 -11.79
CA PRO A 405 11.82 -22.80 -13.10
C PRO A 405 11.08 -24.10 -13.40
N GLY A 406 10.69 -24.27 -14.67
CA GLY A 406 9.97 -25.47 -15.13
C GLY A 406 8.45 -25.37 -15.07
N TYR A 407 7.89 -24.29 -14.51
CA TYR A 407 6.46 -23.98 -14.49
C TYR A 407 6.13 -22.80 -15.41
N PHE A 408 4.91 -22.79 -15.94
CA PHE A 408 4.41 -21.64 -16.69
C PHE A 408 3.89 -20.56 -15.74
N PRO A 409 3.91 -19.27 -16.14
CA PRO A 409 3.39 -18.19 -15.30
C PRO A 409 1.96 -18.42 -14.82
N GLU A 410 1.12 -19.03 -15.66
CA GLU A 410 -0.29 -19.30 -15.36
C GLU A 410 -0.47 -20.30 -14.19
N GLU A 411 0.53 -21.14 -13.91
CA GLU A 411 0.49 -22.16 -12.86
C GLU A 411 0.97 -21.65 -11.50
N LEU A 412 1.64 -20.48 -11.49
CA LEU A 412 2.34 -20.01 -10.29
C LEU A 412 1.38 -19.64 -9.18
N HIS A 413 1.79 -19.98 -7.96
CA HIS A 413 1.04 -19.72 -6.74
C HIS A 413 1.24 -18.26 -6.27
N VAL A 414 0.82 -17.31 -7.10
CA VAL A 414 0.74 -15.89 -6.79
C VAL A 414 -0.70 -15.46 -7.03
N ASP A 415 -1.43 -15.14 -5.97
CA ASP A 415 -2.82 -14.69 -6.05
C ASP A 415 -2.87 -13.16 -6.06
N TYR A 416 -4.04 -12.59 -5.90
CA TYR A 416 -4.25 -11.15 -5.77
C TYR A 416 -5.30 -10.83 -4.71
N VAL A 417 -5.14 -9.66 -4.11
CA VAL A 417 -6.20 -8.94 -3.39
C VAL A 417 -6.20 -7.52 -3.90
N THR A 418 -7.27 -7.13 -4.58
CA THR A 418 -7.37 -5.77 -5.10
C THR A 418 -7.43 -4.79 -3.96
N ASN A 419 -6.63 -3.73 -4.03
CA ASN A 419 -6.62 -2.70 -3.01
C ASN A 419 -8.00 -2.10 -2.80
N GLY A 420 -8.23 -1.59 -1.61
CA GLY A 420 -9.42 -0.85 -1.22
C GLY A 420 -9.02 0.36 -0.39
N VAL A 421 -10.00 1.17 0.00
CA VAL A 421 -9.76 2.41 0.74
C VAL A 421 -10.62 2.47 1.99
N HIS A 422 -10.07 3.06 3.05
CA HIS A 422 -10.75 3.22 4.33
C HIS A 422 -11.85 4.28 4.22
N MET A 423 -13.09 3.85 4.07
CA MET A 423 -14.23 4.71 3.85
C MET A 423 -14.40 5.81 4.92
N PRO A 424 -14.27 5.54 6.23
CA PRO A 424 -14.37 6.59 7.24
C PRO A 424 -13.32 7.72 7.09
N THR A 425 -12.15 7.43 6.50
CA THR A 425 -11.12 8.43 6.23
C THR A 425 -11.43 9.26 4.99
N TRP A 426 -11.93 8.64 3.90
CA TRP A 426 -11.97 9.25 2.57
C TRP A 426 -13.34 9.75 2.15
N ALA A 427 -14.43 9.16 2.63
CA ALA A 427 -15.77 9.72 2.40
C ALA A 427 -15.93 11.05 3.14
N ALA A 428 -16.35 12.08 2.42
CA ALA A 428 -16.63 13.40 3.00
C ALA A 428 -17.74 13.32 4.05
N SER A 429 -17.68 14.16 5.08
CA SER A 429 -18.69 14.21 6.15
C SER A 429 -20.10 14.45 5.62
N ASP A 430 -20.22 15.24 4.55
CA ASP A 430 -21.49 15.52 3.88
C ASP A 430 -22.09 14.21 3.32
N TRP A 431 -21.28 13.40 2.63
CA TRP A 431 -21.72 12.11 2.13
C TRP A 431 -22.03 11.11 3.26
N LYS A 432 -21.26 11.09 4.33
CA LYS A 432 -21.56 10.22 5.48
C LYS A 432 -22.92 10.53 6.09
N LYS A 433 -23.34 11.81 6.12
CA LYS A 433 -24.67 12.21 6.56
C LYS A 433 -25.76 11.69 5.62
N VAL A 434 -25.55 11.80 4.31
CA VAL A 434 -26.47 11.27 3.30
C VAL A 434 -26.55 9.76 3.38
N TYR A 435 -25.41 9.07 3.46
CA TYR A 435 -25.37 7.61 3.63
C TYR A 435 -26.12 7.16 4.90
N LYS A 436 -25.89 7.83 6.03
CA LYS A 436 -26.58 7.54 7.29
C LYS A 436 -28.12 7.71 7.20
N LYS A 437 -28.58 8.66 6.35
CA LYS A 437 -30.00 8.94 6.14
C LYS A 437 -30.68 7.86 5.28
N TYR A 438 -30.03 7.36 4.24
CA TYR A 438 -30.64 6.52 3.22
C TYR A 438 -30.23 5.04 3.26
N LEU A 439 -28.98 4.75 3.63
CA LEU A 439 -28.52 3.35 3.69
C LEU A 439 -29.07 2.63 4.95
N PRO A 440 -29.26 1.30 4.89
CA PRO A 440 -29.71 0.50 6.01
C PRO A 440 -28.81 0.65 7.26
N LYS A 441 -29.38 0.47 8.45
CA LYS A 441 -28.59 0.47 9.69
C LYS A 441 -27.48 -0.58 9.62
N GLY A 442 -26.29 -0.22 10.10
CA GLY A 442 -25.13 -1.11 10.07
C GLY A 442 -24.28 -1.02 8.80
N TRP A 443 -24.67 -0.25 7.81
CA TRP A 443 -23.92 -0.10 6.55
C TRP A 443 -22.42 0.21 6.76
N MET A 444 -22.08 0.97 7.80
CA MET A 444 -20.67 1.33 8.08
C MET A 444 -19.85 0.12 8.56
N LYS A 445 -20.50 -0.89 9.17
CA LYS A 445 -19.83 -2.13 9.60
C LYS A 445 -19.73 -3.16 8.48
N ASP A 446 -20.64 -3.11 7.51
CA ASP A 446 -20.76 -4.03 6.39
C ASP A 446 -20.71 -3.27 5.05
N GLN A 447 -19.66 -2.44 4.91
CA GLN A 447 -19.47 -1.53 3.77
C GLN A 447 -19.34 -2.26 2.43
N SER A 448 -18.95 -3.53 2.43
CA SER A 448 -18.77 -4.36 1.24
C SER A 448 -20.07 -5.05 0.77
N ASN A 449 -21.14 -4.91 1.49
CA ASN A 449 -22.41 -5.54 1.16
C ASN A 449 -23.15 -4.77 0.06
N LEU A 450 -23.11 -5.30 -1.15
CA LEU A 450 -23.72 -4.70 -2.34
C LEU A 450 -25.22 -4.42 -2.18
N ASP A 451 -25.95 -5.27 -1.44
CA ASP A 451 -27.39 -5.09 -1.26
C ASP A 451 -27.73 -3.86 -0.42
N MET A 452 -26.91 -3.53 0.56
CA MET A 452 -27.09 -2.31 1.34
C MET A 452 -26.94 -1.04 0.51
N TRP A 453 -26.06 -1.06 -0.50
CA TRP A 453 -25.80 0.09 -1.37
C TRP A 453 -26.87 0.32 -2.43
N LYS A 454 -27.73 -0.66 -2.72
CA LYS A 454 -28.86 -0.50 -3.64
C LYS A 454 -29.77 0.67 -3.23
N ALA A 455 -29.93 0.90 -1.92
CA ALA A 455 -30.72 2.01 -1.39
C ALA A 455 -30.18 3.41 -1.78
N TYR A 456 -28.92 3.53 -2.20
CA TYR A 456 -28.39 4.79 -2.73
C TYR A 456 -29.09 5.24 -4.00
N ALA A 457 -29.59 4.33 -4.81
CA ALA A 457 -30.33 4.64 -6.03
C ALA A 457 -31.63 5.43 -5.76
N ASP A 458 -32.21 5.30 -4.56
CA ASP A 458 -33.43 5.95 -4.15
C ASP A 458 -33.23 7.39 -3.65
N ILE A 459 -31.97 7.84 -3.50
CA ILE A 459 -31.69 9.21 -3.08
C ILE A 459 -32.17 10.17 -4.17
N PRO A 460 -32.93 11.24 -3.80
CA PRO A 460 -33.35 12.25 -4.76
C PRO A 460 -32.18 12.88 -5.50
N ASP A 461 -32.31 13.09 -6.81
CA ASP A 461 -31.25 13.64 -7.66
C ASP A 461 -30.79 15.01 -7.17
N GLU A 462 -31.72 15.84 -6.67
CA GLU A 462 -31.44 17.14 -6.11
C GLU A 462 -30.53 17.07 -4.88
N GLU A 463 -30.70 16.08 -4.03
CA GLU A 463 -29.88 15.92 -2.83
C GLU A 463 -28.47 15.47 -3.19
N ILE A 464 -28.33 14.58 -4.19
CA ILE A 464 -27.03 14.18 -4.75
C ILE A 464 -26.33 15.39 -5.33
N TRP A 465 -27.02 16.16 -6.18
CA TRP A 465 -26.45 17.35 -6.81
C TRP A 465 -26.06 18.42 -5.81
N ALA A 466 -26.93 18.72 -4.85
CA ALA A 466 -26.65 19.71 -3.80
C ALA A 466 -25.42 19.32 -2.97
N THR A 467 -25.26 18.04 -2.65
CA THR A 467 -24.09 17.51 -1.93
C THR A 467 -22.84 17.68 -2.78
N ARG A 468 -22.88 17.34 -4.07
CA ARG A 468 -21.75 17.51 -5.00
C ARG A 468 -21.32 18.97 -5.11
N ILE A 469 -22.27 19.88 -5.34
CA ILE A 469 -21.98 21.32 -5.45
C ILE A 469 -21.48 21.89 -4.12
N GLY A 470 -22.00 21.44 -3.00
CA GLY A 470 -21.52 21.83 -1.67
C GLY A 470 -20.05 21.43 -1.45
N LEU A 471 -19.68 20.22 -1.82
CA LEU A 471 -18.29 19.74 -1.71
C LEU A 471 -17.36 20.45 -2.70
N LYS A 472 -17.83 20.74 -3.92
CA LYS A 472 -17.07 21.53 -4.89
C LYS A 472 -16.79 22.95 -4.37
N ARG A 473 -17.77 23.63 -3.77
CA ARG A 473 -17.56 24.94 -3.12
C ARG A 473 -16.54 24.86 -2.00
N LYS A 474 -16.62 23.87 -1.11
CA LYS A 474 -15.64 23.64 -0.03
C LYS A 474 -14.22 23.41 -0.57
N MET A 475 -14.09 22.70 -1.67
CA MET A 475 -12.80 22.53 -2.37
C MET A 475 -12.28 23.87 -2.90
N MET A 476 -13.13 24.62 -3.59
CA MET A 476 -12.76 25.92 -4.14
C MET A 476 -12.35 26.93 -3.06
N ASP A 477 -13.08 26.98 -1.95
CA ASP A 477 -12.74 27.85 -0.82
C ASP A 477 -11.40 27.47 -0.20
N PHE A 478 -11.15 26.17 -0.03
CA PHE A 478 -9.86 25.67 0.44
C PHE A 478 -8.72 26.06 -0.51
N ILE A 479 -8.89 25.88 -1.82
CA ILE A 479 -7.91 26.26 -2.83
C ILE A 479 -7.67 27.77 -2.77
N LYS A 480 -8.70 28.58 -2.74
CA LYS A 480 -8.61 30.06 -2.67
C LYS A 480 -7.84 30.51 -1.43
N GLN A 481 -8.08 29.88 -0.27
CA GLN A 481 -7.39 30.22 0.97
C GLN A 481 -5.90 29.82 0.88
N GLN A 482 -5.60 28.61 0.48
CA GLN A 482 -4.21 28.10 0.39
C GLN A 482 -3.39 28.89 -0.66
N PHE A 483 -3.95 29.16 -1.83
CA PHE A 483 -3.26 29.89 -2.89
C PHE A 483 -3.05 31.35 -2.57
N ARG A 484 -3.92 31.97 -1.81
CA ARG A 484 -3.73 33.38 -1.41
C ARG A 484 -2.43 33.57 -0.63
N GLU A 485 -2.03 32.60 0.17
CA GLU A 485 -0.83 32.66 1.02
C GLU A 485 0.44 32.24 0.26
N ASP A 486 0.38 31.20 -0.50
CA ASP A 486 1.57 30.60 -1.14
C ASP A 486 1.89 31.23 -2.50
N TRP A 487 0.90 31.55 -3.30
CA TRP A 487 1.09 32.21 -4.58
C TRP A 487 1.59 33.64 -4.46
N MET A 488 1.20 34.36 -3.45
CA MET A 488 1.74 35.71 -3.19
C MET A 488 3.25 35.70 -2.96
N LYS A 489 3.79 34.55 -2.47
CA LYS A 489 5.23 34.38 -2.25
C LYS A 489 6.00 33.95 -3.50
N SER A 490 5.37 33.23 -4.42
CA SER A 490 6.03 32.57 -5.56
C SER A 490 5.73 33.19 -6.93
N GLN A 491 4.69 34.03 -7.05
CA GLN A 491 4.25 34.59 -8.33
C GLN A 491 4.34 36.10 -8.30
N GLY A 492 5.22 36.68 -9.09
CA GLY A 492 5.46 38.11 -9.12
C GLY A 492 4.30 39.02 -9.61
N ASP A 493 3.12 38.47 -9.97
CA ASP A 493 1.96 39.24 -10.41
C ASP A 493 0.67 38.78 -9.73
N PRO A 494 0.19 39.52 -8.70
CA PRO A 494 -1.06 39.22 -8.02
C PRO A 494 -2.30 39.22 -8.92
N ALA A 495 -2.30 39.97 -10.03
CA ALA A 495 -3.42 40.01 -10.95
C ALA A 495 -3.71 38.69 -11.62
N ARG A 496 -2.68 37.86 -11.85
CA ARG A 496 -2.83 36.53 -12.39
C ARG A 496 -3.55 35.59 -11.40
N ILE A 497 -3.24 35.68 -10.13
CA ILE A 497 -3.87 34.91 -9.06
C ILE A 497 -5.35 35.27 -8.99
N VAL A 498 -5.67 36.58 -8.95
CA VAL A 498 -7.06 37.04 -8.90
C VAL A 498 -7.83 36.55 -10.10
N ARG A 499 -7.25 36.58 -11.30
CA ARG A 499 -7.89 36.08 -12.53
C ARG A 499 -8.13 34.58 -12.44
N ALA A 500 -7.11 33.78 -12.09
CA ALA A 500 -7.21 32.32 -11.97
C ALA A 500 -8.30 31.91 -10.95
N LEU A 501 -8.36 32.57 -9.81
CA LEU A 501 -9.37 32.31 -8.78
C LEU A 501 -10.79 32.72 -9.20
N ASN A 502 -10.93 33.81 -9.98
CA ASN A 502 -12.23 34.26 -10.48
C ASN A 502 -12.80 33.34 -11.58
N GLU A 503 -11.94 32.64 -12.32
CA GLU A 503 -12.37 31.65 -13.31
C GLU A 503 -12.95 30.38 -12.67
N MET A 504 -12.66 30.11 -11.41
CA MET A 504 -13.18 28.93 -10.69
C MET A 504 -14.63 29.18 -10.28
N LYS A 505 -15.57 28.52 -10.96
CA LYS A 505 -17.01 28.60 -10.66
C LYS A 505 -17.57 27.20 -10.34
N PRO A 506 -18.55 27.09 -9.41
CA PRO A 506 -19.15 25.80 -9.05
C PRO A 506 -19.86 25.10 -10.22
N ASP A 507 -20.30 25.86 -11.21
CA ASP A 507 -21.02 25.34 -12.38
C ASP A 507 -20.11 24.80 -13.48
N ASN A 508 -18.80 25.09 -13.43
CA ASN A 508 -17.83 24.57 -14.38
C ASN A 508 -17.62 23.08 -14.16
N LEU A 509 -17.39 22.35 -15.25
CA LEU A 509 -16.87 20.98 -15.15
C LEU A 509 -15.41 21.01 -14.70
N ILE A 510 -15.11 20.40 -13.57
CA ILE A 510 -13.76 20.37 -13.00
C ILE A 510 -13.22 18.95 -13.02
N ILE A 511 -12.06 18.77 -13.67
CA ILE A 511 -11.36 17.48 -13.82
C ILE A 511 -10.09 17.54 -12.99
N GLY A 512 -9.91 16.60 -12.08
CA GLY A 512 -8.76 16.51 -11.20
C GLY A 512 -7.77 15.42 -11.63
N PHE A 513 -6.49 15.73 -11.54
CA PHE A 513 -5.37 14.80 -11.71
C PHE A 513 -4.41 14.97 -10.53
N GLY A 514 -4.41 14.04 -9.60
CA GLY A 514 -3.59 14.13 -8.38
C GLY A 514 -2.85 12.84 -8.10
N ARG A 515 -1.52 12.82 -8.28
CA ARG A 515 -0.70 11.63 -8.08
C ARG A 515 0.80 11.96 -8.08
N ARG A 516 1.63 10.98 -7.68
CA ARG A 516 3.07 11.09 -7.84
C ARG A 516 3.39 11.31 -9.34
N PHE A 517 4.22 12.30 -9.64
CA PHE A 517 4.72 12.52 -11.00
C PHE A 517 5.85 11.53 -11.29
N ALA A 518 5.58 10.65 -12.24
CA ALA A 518 6.51 9.72 -12.86
C ALA A 518 6.10 9.57 -14.32
N THR A 519 7.04 9.27 -15.21
CA THR A 519 6.80 9.25 -16.66
C THR A 519 5.65 8.33 -17.07
N TYR A 520 5.57 7.14 -16.48
CA TYR A 520 4.51 6.17 -16.81
C TYR A 520 3.09 6.62 -16.42
N LYS A 521 2.95 7.59 -15.52
CA LYS A 521 1.66 8.19 -15.13
C LYS A 521 1.10 9.13 -16.22
N ARG A 522 1.93 9.52 -17.16
CA ARG A 522 1.61 10.26 -18.39
C ARG A 522 0.77 11.53 -18.18
N ALA A 523 1.14 12.35 -17.20
CA ALA A 523 0.47 13.64 -16.95
C ALA A 523 0.50 14.58 -18.16
N HIS A 524 1.32 14.30 -19.18
CA HIS A 524 1.52 15.11 -20.37
C HIS A 524 0.47 14.90 -21.47
N LEU A 525 -0.34 13.84 -21.43
CA LEU A 525 -1.20 13.46 -22.57
C LEU A 525 -2.12 14.59 -23.04
N LEU A 526 -2.73 15.34 -22.13
CA LEU A 526 -3.57 16.50 -22.49
C LEU A 526 -2.79 17.64 -23.17
N PHE A 527 -1.47 17.70 -23.00
CA PHE A 527 -0.62 18.76 -23.50
C PHE A 527 0.09 18.42 -24.80
N THR A 528 -0.25 17.29 -25.41
CA THR A 528 0.26 16.87 -26.72
C THR A 528 -0.38 17.66 -27.86
N ASP A 529 -1.59 18.22 -27.65
CA ASP A 529 -2.33 19.04 -28.61
C ASP A 529 -2.89 20.29 -27.91
N LEU A 530 -2.06 21.32 -27.82
CA LEU A 530 -2.44 22.56 -27.12
C LEU A 530 -3.50 23.37 -27.87
N GLU A 531 -3.62 23.25 -29.19
CA GLU A 531 -4.66 23.91 -29.97
C GLU A 531 -6.04 23.32 -29.67
N ARG A 532 -6.12 22.00 -29.60
CA ARG A 532 -7.36 21.29 -29.26
C ARG A 532 -7.73 21.55 -27.82
N LEU A 533 -6.73 21.56 -26.90
CA LEU A 533 -6.96 21.90 -25.50
C LEU A 533 -7.48 23.34 -25.33
N ASP A 534 -6.93 24.30 -26.06
CA ASP A 534 -7.38 25.71 -26.05
C ASP A 534 -8.87 25.81 -26.46
N LYS A 535 -9.26 25.18 -27.57
CA LYS A 535 -10.64 25.13 -28.01
C LYS A 535 -11.59 24.50 -26.97
N LEU A 536 -11.13 23.48 -26.29
CA LEU A 536 -11.90 22.76 -25.28
C LEU A 536 -12.13 23.61 -24.02
N VAL A 537 -11.07 24.21 -23.46
CA VAL A 537 -11.16 24.93 -22.16
C VAL A 537 -11.71 26.35 -22.30
N ASN A 538 -11.67 26.93 -23.50
CA ASN A 538 -12.17 28.27 -23.77
C ASN A 538 -13.57 28.28 -24.45
N ASN A 539 -14.25 27.14 -24.49
CA ASN A 539 -15.63 27.11 -24.97
C ASN A 539 -16.55 27.85 -23.96
N PRO A 540 -17.19 28.97 -24.37
CA PRO A 540 -17.97 29.78 -23.44
C PRO A 540 -19.26 29.11 -22.98
N ASN A 541 -19.76 28.13 -23.73
CA ASN A 541 -21.00 27.41 -23.42
C ASN A 541 -20.72 26.21 -22.50
N TYR A 542 -19.50 25.67 -22.54
CA TYR A 542 -19.11 24.45 -21.84
C TYR A 542 -17.77 24.64 -21.12
N PRO A 543 -17.68 25.50 -20.11
CA PRO A 543 -16.43 25.80 -19.41
C PRO A 543 -15.85 24.58 -18.69
N VAL A 544 -14.62 24.25 -18.99
CA VAL A 544 -13.88 23.13 -18.39
C VAL A 544 -12.60 23.60 -17.73
N GLN A 545 -12.32 23.07 -16.56
CA GLN A 545 -11.07 23.34 -15.82
C GLN A 545 -10.37 22.05 -15.42
N PHE A 546 -9.04 22.08 -15.46
CA PHE A 546 -8.19 20.97 -15.02
C PHE A 546 -7.36 21.38 -13.81
N LEU A 547 -7.42 20.58 -12.76
CA LEU A 547 -6.61 20.76 -11.55
C LEU A 547 -5.56 19.64 -11.51
N PHE A 548 -4.28 20.02 -11.61
CA PHE A 548 -3.15 19.11 -11.47
C PHE A 548 -2.49 19.30 -10.12
N THR A 549 -2.06 18.22 -9.51
CA THR A 549 -1.26 18.23 -8.29
C THR A 549 -0.42 16.97 -8.16
N GLY A 550 0.70 17.09 -7.48
CA GLY A 550 1.56 15.93 -7.20
C GLY A 550 3.01 16.31 -7.00
N LYS A 551 3.78 15.35 -6.50
CA LYS A 551 5.22 15.47 -6.26
C LYS A 551 5.98 14.49 -7.13
N ALA A 552 7.11 14.90 -7.66
CA ALA A 552 8.09 13.99 -8.25
C ALA A 552 9.15 13.62 -7.21
N HIS A 553 9.67 12.40 -7.25
CA HIS A 553 10.80 12.05 -6.39
C HIS A 553 11.97 13.01 -6.67
N PRO A 554 12.73 13.46 -5.65
CA PRO A 554 13.85 14.38 -5.85
C PRO A 554 14.92 13.90 -6.85
N ALA A 555 15.06 12.59 -7.01
CA ALA A 555 15.96 11.98 -8.01
C ALA A 555 15.29 11.76 -9.39
N ASP A 556 13.98 12.01 -9.56
CA ASP A 556 13.26 11.80 -10.81
C ASP A 556 13.18 13.10 -11.63
N GLY A 557 14.22 13.36 -12.43
CA GLY A 557 14.28 14.52 -13.30
C GLY A 557 13.16 14.56 -14.37
N GLY A 558 12.69 13.39 -14.83
CA GLY A 558 11.59 13.28 -15.79
C GLY A 558 10.27 13.75 -15.19
N GLY A 559 9.95 13.27 -13.99
CA GLY A 559 8.75 13.70 -13.25
C GLY A 559 8.78 15.19 -12.91
N GLN A 560 9.93 15.74 -12.50
CA GLN A 560 10.11 17.17 -12.24
C GLN A 560 9.93 18.00 -13.51
N GLY A 561 10.44 17.51 -14.66
CA GLY A 561 10.26 18.14 -15.95
C GLY A 561 8.78 18.23 -16.38
N LEU A 562 8.00 17.21 -16.11
CA LEU A 562 6.55 17.22 -16.36
C LEU A 562 5.83 18.27 -15.50
N ILE A 563 6.17 18.39 -14.23
CA ILE A 563 5.62 19.44 -13.35
C ILE A 563 5.92 20.82 -13.91
N LYS A 564 7.19 21.10 -14.26
CA LYS A 564 7.62 22.36 -14.84
C LYS A 564 6.85 22.69 -16.11
N ARG A 565 6.69 21.70 -17.00
CA ARG A 565 5.98 21.88 -18.27
C ARG A 565 4.50 22.25 -18.06
N ILE A 566 3.82 21.58 -17.11
CA ILE A 566 2.42 21.92 -16.80
C ILE A 566 2.30 23.35 -16.26
N ILE A 567 3.24 23.76 -15.43
CA ILE A 567 3.25 25.11 -14.86
C ILE A 567 3.49 26.17 -15.95
N GLU A 568 4.42 25.93 -16.87
CA GLU A 568 4.65 26.80 -18.03
C GLU A 568 3.35 26.98 -18.85
N ILE A 569 2.67 25.88 -19.15
CA ILE A 569 1.40 25.90 -19.91
C ILE A 569 0.31 26.64 -19.12
N SER A 570 0.18 26.39 -17.82
CA SER A 570 -0.82 27.05 -16.97
C SER A 570 -0.70 28.59 -16.93
N ARG A 571 0.49 29.10 -17.26
CA ARG A 571 0.79 30.54 -17.31
C ARG A 571 0.54 31.19 -18.69
N MET A 572 0.29 30.40 -19.72
CA MET A 572 -0.05 30.93 -21.04
C MET A 572 -1.41 31.67 -20.97
N PRO A 573 -1.57 32.83 -21.69
CA PRO A 573 -2.78 33.62 -21.58
C PRO A 573 -4.10 32.85 -21.77
N GLN A 574 -4.12 31.91 -22.72
CA GLN A 574 -5.30 31.13 -23.04
C GLN A 574 -5.62 30.05 -21.99
N PHE A 575 -4.65 29.62 -21.20
CA PHE A 575 -4.84 28.58 -20.18
C PHE A 575 -4.94 29.12 -18.74
N LEU A 576 -4.72 30.40 -18.55
CA LEU A 576 -4.75 31.02 -17.24
C LEU A 576 -6.11 30.86 -16.56
N GLY A 577 -6.11 30.21 -15.40
CA GLY A 577 -7.32 29.87 -14.64
C GLY A 577 -8.09 28.65 -15.20
N LYS A 578 -7.67 28.08 -16.33
CA LYS A 578 -8.26 26.87 -16.93
C LYS A 578 -7.43 25.63 -16.60
N ILE A 579 -6.11 25.76 -16.65
CA ILE A 579 -5.16 24.74 -16.21
C ILE A 579 -4.48 25.26 -14.95
N ILE A 580 -4.65 24.56 -13.84
CA ILE A 580 -4.16 24.98 -12.52
C ILE A 580 -3.31 23.88 -11.92
N PHE A 581 -2.10 24.20 -11.50
CA PHE A 581 -1.25 23.30 -10.72
C PHE A 581 -1.29 23.69 -9.24
N LEU A 582 -1.61 22.73 -8.37
CA LEU A 582 -1.68 22.90 -6.92
C LEU A 582 -0.45 22.30 -6.27
N GLU A 583 0.28 23.10 -5.51
CA GLU A 583 1.52 22.69 -4.83
C GLU A 583 1.24 21.75 -3.66
N ASN A 584 2.27 20.97 -3.31
CA ASN A 584 2.36 20.21 -2.07
C ASN A 584 1.18 19.25 -1.83
N TYR A 585 0.97 18.32 -2.76
CA TYR A 585 -0.03 17.27 -2.64
C TYR A 585 0.15 16.47 -1.35
N ASP A 586 -0.79 16.59 -0.43
CA ASP A 586 -0.86 15.89 0.84
C ASP A 586 -2.27 15.30 1.07
N MET A 587 -2.49 14.62 2.22
CA MET A 587 -3.79 14.04 2.53
C MET A 587 -4.92 15.06 2.65
N ARG A 588 -4.64 16.32 3.03
CA ARG A 588 -5.68 17.36 3.16
C ARG A 588 -6.15 17.82 1.80
N LEU A 589 -5.19 18.16 0.91
CA LEU A 589 -5.50 18.56 -0.46
C LEU A 589 -6.16 17.38 -1.20
N ALA A 590 -5.66 16.15 -1.01
CA ALA A 590 -6.26 14.96 -1.59
C ALA A 590 -7.74 14.81 -1.22
N LYS A 591 -8.09 14.91 0.07
CA LYS A 591 -9.49 14.81 0.53
C LYS A 591 -10.40 15.87 -0.11
N ARG A 592 -9.89 17.08 -0.34
CA ARG A 592 -10.65 18.13 -0.99
C ARG A 592 -10.87 17.87 -2.47
N LEU A 593 -9.82 17.44 -3.17
CA LEU A 593 -9.92 17.18 -4.62
C LEU A 593 -10.80 15.96 -4.91
N ILE A 594 -10.55 14.82 -4.27
CA ILE A 594 -11.32 13.58 -4.52
C ILE A 594 -12.81 13.70 -4.14
N SER A 595 -13.18 14.67 -3.35
CA SER A 595 -14.58 14.96 -3.02
C SER A 595 -15.17 16.15 -3.76
N GLY A 596 -14.33 17.04 -4.30
CA GLY A 596 -14.77 18.32 -4.87
C GLY A 596 -14.79 18.39 -6.40
N VAL A 597 -13.91 17.70 -7.11
CA VAL A 597 -13.92 17.66 -8.59
C VAL A 597 -15.09 16.84 -9.12
N ASP A 598 -15.42 16.97 -10.39
CA ASP A 598 -16.50 16.19 -11.01
C ASP A 598 -15.97 14.87 -11.60
N ILE A 599 -14.75 14.90 -12.12
CA ILE A 599 -14.05 13.76 -12.74
C ILE A 599 -12.68 13.61 -12.12
N TRP A 600 -12.29 12.36 -11.89
CA TRP A 600 -10.94 11.97 -11.52
C TRP A 600 -10.27 11.27 -12.68
N LEU A 601 -9.22 11.91 -13.22
CA LEU A 601 -8.51 11.46 -14.42
C LEU A 601 -7.26 10.66 -14.03
N ASN A 602 -7.09 9.47 -14.65
CA ASN A 602 -5.89 8.64 -14.53
C ASN A 602 -5.46 8.13 -15.90
N THR A 603 -4.19 8.34 -16.22
CA THR A 603 -3.65 8.02 -17.57
C THR A 603 -2.37 7.17 -17.53
N PRO A 604 -2.29 6.11 -16.70
CA PRO A 604 -1.07 5.31 -16.63
C PRO A 604 -0.77 4.59 -17.93
N THR A 605 0.50 4.25 -18.15
CA THR A 605 0.89 3.30 -19.18
C THR A 605 0.54 1.89 -18.70
N ARG A 606 -0.35 1.21 -19.38
CA ARG A 606 -0.74 -0.16 -19.03
C ARG A 606 0.41 -1.14 -19.35
N PRO A 607 0.75 -2.12 -18.49
CA PRO A 607 0.13 -2.48 -17.19
C PRO A 607 0.93 -1.98 -15.98
N LEU A 608 1.45 -0.77 -16.00
CA LEU A 608 2.39 -0.25 -15.00
C LEU A 608 1.72 0.34 -13.74
N GLU A 609 0.41 0.46 -13.70
CA GLU A 609 -0.32 0.80 -12.47
C GLU A 609 -0.71 -0.49 -11.74
N ALA A 610 0.00 -0.81 -10.65
CA ALA A 610 -0.27 -2.04 -9.90
C ALA A 610 -1.70 -2.14 -9.38
N SER A 611 -2.22 -1.06 -8.83
CA SER A 611 -3.62 -0.94 -8.43
C SER A 611 -4.14 0.47 -8.67
N GLY A 612 -3.56 1.49 -8.02
CA GLY A 612 -4.18 2.78 -7.82
C GLY A 612 -5.28 2.70 -6.76
N THR A 613 -5.53 3.78 -6.05
CA THR A 613 -6.60 3.87 -5.05
C THR A 613 -7.31 5.22 -5.07
N SER A 614 -6.77 6.21 -5.79
CA SER A 614 -7.32 7.57 -5.81
C SER A 614 -8.69 7.64 -6.46
N GLY A 615 -8.91 6.88 -7.55
CA GLY A 615 -10.21 6.75 -8.18
C GLY A 615 -11.26 6.08 -7.29
N GLU A 616 -10.88 5.09 -6.49
CA GLU A 616 -11.74 4.45 -5.50
C GLU A 616 -12.23 5.46 -4.43
N LYS A 617 -11.33 6.33 -3.96
CA LYS A 617 -11.66 7.42 -3.03
C LYS A 617 -12.58 8.45 -3.66
N ALA A 618 -12.33 8.80 -4.92
CA ALA A 618 -13.12 9.77 -5.66
C ALA A 618 -14.56 9.31 -5.82
N GLN A 619 -14.77 8.08 -6.28
CA GLN A 619 -16.12 7.59 -6.58
C GLN A 619 -17.01 7.43 -5.34
N MET A 620 -16.47 7.09 -4.15
CA MET A 620 -17.30 7.07 -2.94
C MET A 620 -17.76 8.48 -2.51
N ASN A 621 -17.26 9.52 -3.16
CA ASN A 621 -17.67 10.90 -3.00
C ASN A 621 -18.53 11.40 -4.19
N GLY A 622 -19.00 10.50 -5.04
CA GLY A 622 -19.77 10.85 -6.22
C GLY A 622 -18.98 11.55 -7.33
N VAL A 623 -17.66 11.43 -7.32
CA VAL A 623 -16.76 11.86 -8.40
C VAL A 623 -16.60 10.71 -9.38
N LEU A 624 -16.77 10.96 -10.67
CA LEU A 624 -16.73 9.92 -11.68
C LEU A 624 -15.28 9.66 -12.13
N ASN A 625 -14.92 8.38 -12.26
CA ASN A 625 -13.58 7.97 -12.66
C ASN A 625 -13.46 7.92 -14.18
N PHE A 626 -12.40 8.54 -14.70
CA PHE A 626 -12.01 8.47 -16.12
C PHE A 626 -10.56 8.02 -16.20
N SER A 627 -10.34 6.80 -16.65
CA SER A 627 -9.02 6.17 -16.57
C SER A 627 -8.77 5.17 -17.70
N VAL A 628 -7.49 4.93 -17.96
CA VAL A 628 -7.03 3.73 -18.66
C VAL A 628 -7.46 2.51 -17.84
N LYS A 629 -7.85 1.42 -18.54
CA LYS A 629 -8.15 0.12 -17.91
C LYS A 629 -6.86 -0.54 -17.41
N ASP A 630 -6.38 -0.09 -16.26
CA ASP A 630 -5.20 -0.58 -15.58
C ASP A 630 -5.45 -0.65 -14.07
N GLY A 631 -4.68 -1.45 -13.36
CA GLY A 631 -4.83 -1.64 -11.92
C GLY A 631 -6.28 -2.01 -11.53
N TRP A 632 -6.82 -1.34 -10.50
CA TRP A 632 -8.16 -1.59 -10.00
C TRP A 632 -9.27 -1.30 -11.03
N TRP A 633 -9.06 -0.31 -11.96
CA TRP A 633 -10.08 0.06 -12.95
C TRP A 633 -10.29 -0.99 -14.03
N TYR A 634 -9.34 -1.91 -14.20
CA TYR A 634 -9.52 -3.08 -15.05
C TYR A 634 -10.70 -3.95 -14.57
N GLU A 635 -10.83 -4.11 -13.28
CA GLU A 635 -11.89 -4.88 -12.62
C GLU A 635 -13.11 -4.01 -12.29
N GLY A 636 -12.88 -2.74 -11.95
CA GLY A 636 -13.88 -1.84 -11.40
C GLY A 636 -14.75 -1.15 -12.42
N TYR A 637 -14.32 -1.08 -13.68
CA TYR A 637 -15.09 -0.40 -14.72
C TYR A 637 -16.46 -1.03 -14.95
N VAL A 638 -17.48 -0.18 -14.88
CA VAL A 638 -18.86 -0.52 -15.24
C VAL A 638 -19.37 0.55 -16.19
N GLU A 639 -19.95 0.14 -17.31
CA GLU A 639 -20.57 1.04 -18.28
C GLU A 639 -21.66 1.88 -17.64
N GLY A 640 -21.69 3.18 -17.93
CA GLY A 640 -22.62 4.12 -17.31
C GLY A 640 -22.30 4.48 -15.84
N ALA A 641 -21.08 4.17 -15.37
CA ALA A 641 -20.63 4.48 -14.03
C ALA A 641 -19.26 5.23 -14.00
N GLY A 642 -18.80 5.67 -15.14
CA GLY A 642 -17.52 6.32 -15.39
C GLY A 642 -17.03 6.03 -16.79
N TRP A 643 -15.80 6.38 -17.11
CA TRP A 643 -15.24 6.22 -18.44
C TRP A 643 -13.91 5.48 -18.41
N ALA A 644 -13.69 4.68 -19.45
CA ALA A 644 -12.45 3.95 -19.63
C ALA A 644 -11.93 4.09 -21.06
N LEU A 645 -10.63 4.24 -21.21
CA LEU A 645 -9.99 4.09 -22.49
C LEU A 645 -10.08 2.59 -22.87
N THR A 646 -10.85 2.28 -23.89
CA THR A 646 -11.26 0.91 -24.21
C THR A 646 -10.26 0.15 -25.08
N GLU A 647 -9.19 0.79 -25.53
CA GLU A 647 -8.18 0.13 -26.35
C GLU A 647 -7.53 -1.02 -25.58
N LYS A 648 -7.68 -2.22 -26.08
CA LYS A 648 -7.11 -3.45 -25.50
C LYS A 648 -5.69 -3.72 -25.98
N ARG A 649 -5.23 -3.01 -27.01
CA ARG A 649 -3.92 -3.21 -27.61
C ARG A 649 -2.88 -2.35 -26.89
N THR A 650 -1.77 -2.97 -26.56
CA THR A 650 -0.56 -2.25 -26.13
C THR A 650 0.34 -2.19 -27.36
N TYR A 651 0.71 -0.99 -27.79
CA TYR A 651 1.64 -0.81 -28.89
C TYR A 651 3.05 -0.89 -28.35
N GLU A 652 3.96 -1.51 -29.09
CA GLU A 652 5.39 -1.54 -28.73
C GLU A 652 6.01 -0.13 -28.74
N ASN A 653 5.48 0.76 -29.60
CA ASN A 653 5.91 2.15 -29.65
C ASN A 653 5.09 3.02 -28.70
N GLN A 654 5.71 3.45 -27.59
CA GLN A 654 5.08 4.27 -26.56
C GLN A 654 4.55 5.60 -27.09
N ALA A 655 5.24 6.24 -28.06
CA ALA A 655 4.79 7.49 -28.63
C ALA A 655 3.49 7.34 -29.45
N HIS A 656 3.32 6.23 -30.15
CA HIS A 656 2.07 5.89 -30.82
C HIS A 656 0.94 5.65 -29.83
N GLN A 657 1.24 4.92 -28.75
CA GLN A 657 0.25 4.69 -27.69
C GLN A 657 -0.20 6.01 -27.05
N ASP A 658 0.73 6.91 -26.79
CA ASP A 658 0.44 8.20 -26.19
C ASP A 658 -0.42 9.09 -27.10
N GLN A 659 -0.13 9.12 -28.40
CA GLN A 659 -0.92 9.85 -29.39
C GLN A 659 -2.35 9.31 -29.47
N LEU A 660 -2.51 7.99 -29.51
CA LEU A 660 -3.83 7.36 -29.60
C LEU A 660 -4.64 7.61 -28.32
N ASP A 661 -4.02 7.42 -27.17
CA ASP A 661 -4.68 7.63 -25.87
C ASP A 661 -5.07 9.10 -25.68
N ALA A 662 -4.19 10.04 -26.02
CA ALA A 662 -4.51 11.47 -25.99
C ALA A 662 -5.70 11.82 -26.90
N ALA A 663 -5.68 11.34 -28.15
CA ALA A 663 -6.78 11.55 -29.09
C ALA A 663 -8.11 10.96 -28.58
N THR A 664 -8.06 9.78 -27.95
CA THR A 664 -9.22 9.12 -27.37
C THR A 664 -9.77 9.92 -26.17
N ILE A 665 -8.88 10.43 -25.29
CA ILE A 665 -9.29 11.29 -24.18
C ILE A 665 -10.04 12.52 -24.67
N TYR A 666 -9.50 13.22 -25.68
CA TYR A 666 -10.17 14.38 -26.26
C TYR A 666 -11.51 14.02 -26.90
N GLN A 667 -11.57 12.93 -27.67
CA GLN A 667 -12.80 12.50 -28.30
C GLN A 667 -13.89 12.21 -27.26
N MET A 668 -13.55 11.51 -26.18
CA MET A 668 -14.50 11.21 -25.10
C MET A 668 -14.93 12.48 -24.35
N LEU A 669 -14.00 13.40 -24.08
CA LEU A 669 -14.33 14.67 -23.45
C LEU A 669 -15.29 15.51 -24.32
N GLU A 670 -15.00 15.64 -25.60
CA GLU A 670 -15.75 16.48 -26.53
C GLU A 670 -17.15 15.92 -26.86
N ASN A 671 -17.25 14.61 -27.07
CA ASN A 671 -18.46 14.01 -27.63
C ASN A 671 -19.33 13.29 -26.59
N GLU A 672 -18.80 12.97 -25.43
CA GLU A 672 -19.53 12.21 -24.40
C GLU A 672 -19.62 12.98 -23.06
N ILE A 673 -18.48 13.26 -22.45
CA ILE A 673 -18.41 13.72 -21.06
C ILE A 673 -18.93 15.14 -20.88
N ILE A 674 -18.41 16.07 -21.66
CA ILE A 674 -18.82 17.49 -21.59
C ILE A 674 -20.30 17.66 -21.95
N PRO A 675 -20.81 17.12 -23.07
CA PRO A 675 -22.22 17.18 -23.40
C PRO A 675 -23.12 16.61 -22.29
N LEU A 676 -22.75 15.48 -21.72
CA LEU A 676 -23.50 14.81 -20.66
C LEU A 676 -23.60 15.70 -19.40
N TYR A 677 -22.50 16.32 -18.97
CA TYR A 677 -22.47 17.20 -17.80
C TYR A 677 -23.35 18.44 -17.99
N TYR A 678 -23.33 19.01 -19.21
CA TYR A 678 -24.06 20.26 -19.52
C TYR A 678 -25.47 20.04 -20.03
N ALA A 679 -25.95 18.81 -20.18
CA ALA A 679 -27.35 18.48 -20.50
C ALA A 679 -28.27 18.75 -19.28
N LYS A 680 -28.22 19.98 -18.75
CA LYS A 680 -28.92 20.36 -17.53
C LYS A 680 -30.42 20.56 -17.75
N ASN A 681 -31.23 20.05 -16.83
CA ASN A 681 -32.65 20.28 -16.76
C ASN A 681 -32.98 21.65 -16.15
N SER A 682 -34.27 21.96 -15.99
CA SER A 682 -34.75 23.22 -15.37
C SER A 682 -34.31 23.42 -13.90
N LYS A 683 -33.85 22.33 -13.23
CA LYS A 683 -33.33 22.39 -11.85
C LYS A 683 -31.81 22.60 -11.80
N GLY A 684 -31.14 22.73 -12.96
CA GLY A 684 -29.73 23.08 -13.06
C GLY A 684 -28.74 21.91 -12.95
N TYR A 685 -29.20 20.65 -13.08
CA TYR A 685 -28.33 19.47 -13.12
C TYR A 685 -28.70 18.55 -14.31
N SER A 686 -27.75 17.71 -14.74
CA SER A 686 -27.99 16.66 -15.72
C SER A 686 -28.50 15.39 -15.03
N PRO A 687 -29.73 14.93 -15.31
CA PRO A 687 -30.27 13.70 -14.73
C PRO A 687 -29.43 12.48 -15.08
N GLU A 688 -28.91 12.42 -16.29
CA GLU A 688 -28.08 11.32 -16.75
C GLU A 688 -26.71 11.31 -16.05
N TRP A 689 -26.11 12.47 -15.77
CA TRP A 689 -24.93 12.59 -14.92
C TRP A 689 -25.16 12.04 -13.52
N ILE A 690 -26.29 12.37 -12.92
CA ILE A 690 -26.68 11.81 -11.61
C ILE A 690 -26.84 10.29 -11.69
N GLN A 691 -27.38 9.77 -12.79
CA GLN A 691 -27.49 8.33 -12.95
C GLN A 691 -26.12 7.64 -13.02
N TYR A 692 -25.13 8.27 -13.67
CA TYR A 692 -23.73 7.80 -13.63
C TYR A 692 -23.18 7.75 -12.20
N ILE A 693 -23.45 8.79 -11.40
CA ILE A 693 -23.07 8.82 -9.98
C ILE A 693 -23.75 7.68 -9.21
N LYS A 694 -25.07 7.50 -9.39
CA LYS A 694 -25.80 6.41 -8.75
C LYS A 694 -25.23 5.04 -9.11
N ASN A 695 -24.96 4.81 -10.38
CA ASN A 695 -24.35 3.56 -10.85
C ASN A 695 -22.95 3.35 -10.26
N SER A 696 -22.11 4.40 -10.23
CA SER A 696 -20.77 4.35 -9.68
C SER A 696 -20.79 3.98 -8.20
N VAL A 697 -21.59 4.68 -7.41
CA VAL A 697 -21.64 4.43 -5.96
C VAL A 697 -22.25 3.08 -5.64
N THR A 698 -23.34 2.67 -6.29
CA THR A 698 -24.02 1.41 -5.96
C THR A 698 -23.28 0.17 -6.44
N LYS A 699 -22.68 0.21 -7.63
CA LYS A 699 -22.10 -0.98 -8.27
C LYS A 699 -20.60 -1.15 -8.02
N ILE A 700 -19.88 -0.06 -7.72
CA ILE A 700 -18.43 -0.06 -7.64
C ILE A 700 -17.95 0.14 -6.19
N THR A 701 -18.44 1.16 -5.48
CA THR A 701 -17.93 1.51 -4.15
C THR A 701 -17.84 0.33 -3.18
N PRO A 702 -18.84 -0.54 -3.01
CA PRO A 702 -18.76 -1.66 -2.06
C PRO A 702 -17.63 -2.65 -2.35
N ARG A 703 -17.24 -2.77 -3.61
CA ARG A 703 -16.20 -3.71 -4.08
C ARG A 703 -14.78 -3.24 -3.76
N PHE A 704 -14.59 -1.94 -3.48
CA PHE A 704 -13.28 -1.32 -3.28
C PHE A 704 -13.15 -0.62 -1.94
N THR A 705 -13.89 -1.08 -0.92
CA THR A 705 -13.69 -0.66 0.46
C THR A 705 -12.54 -1.44 1.09
N MET A 706 -11.87 -0.83 2.08
CA MET A 706 -10.84 -1.53 2.86
C MET A 706 -11.43 -2.70 3.66
N LYS A 707 -12.70 -2.63 4.03
CA LYS A 707 -13.43 -3.73 4.68
C LYS A 707 -13.44 -4.99 3.79
N ARG A 708 -13.80 -4.86 2.51
CA ARG A 708 -13.74 -5.97 1.56
C ARG A 708 -12.30 -6.50 1.43
N MET A 709 -11.33 -5.58 1.30
CA MET A 709 -9.92 -5.96 1.14
C MET A 709 -9.42 -6.78 2.34
N ILE A 710 -9.71 -6.36 3.57
CA ILE A 710 -9.24 -7.07 4.76
C ILE A 710 -9.92 -8.44 4.91
N ASP A 711 -11.20 -8.54 4.53
CA ASP A 711 -11.92 -9.82 4.51
C ASP A 711 -11.31 -10.79 3.50
N ASP A 712 -10.95 -10.31 2.30
CA ASP A 712 -10.27 -11.12 1.28
C ASP A 712 -8.90 -11.63 1.79
N TYR A 713 -8.13 -10.82 2.53
CA TYR A 713 -6.88 -11.27 3.13
C TYR A 713 -7.10 -12.38 4.17
N PHE A 714 -8.16 -12.29 4.99
CA PHE A 714 -8.50 -13.35 5.93
C PHE A 714 -8.93 -14.63 5.22
N GLU A 715 -9.78 -14.51 4.21
CA GLU A 715 -10.29 -15.66 3.46
C GLU A 715 -9.20 -16.35 2.65
N LYS A 716 -8.43 -15.59 1.88
CA LYS A 716 -7.42 -16.14 0.96
C LYS A 716 -6.13 -16.56 1.64
N PHE A 717 -5.69 -15.86 2.71
CA PHE A 717 -4.35 -16.03 3.25
C PHE A 717 -4.30 -16.24 4.76
N TYR A 718 -4.75 -15.32 5.59
CA TYR A 718 -4.44 -15.34 7.02
C TYR A 718 -4.97 -16.58 7.73
N ASN A 719 -6.20 -17.02 7.42
CA ASN A 719 -6.78 -18.19 8.07
C ASN A 719 -6.00 -19.47 7.76
N LYS A 720 -5.58 -19.67 6.51
CA LYS A 720 -4.81 -20.87 6.12
C LYS A 720 -3.38 -20.81 6.64
N LEU A 721 -2.73 -19.64 6.62
CA LEU A 721 -1.39 -19.45 7.16
C LEU A 721 -1.35 -19.74 8.67
N ALA A 722 -2.27 -19.20 9.44
CA ALA A 722 -2.34 -19.46 10.88
C ALA A 722 -2.60 -20.93 11.18
N LYS A 723 -3.52 -21.56 10.44
CA LYS A 723 -3.77 -23.01 10.58
C LYS A 723 -2.52 -23.82 10.30
N ARG A 724 -1.80 -23.49 9.25
CA ARG A 724 -0.55 -24.15 8.87
C ARG A 724 0.54 -23.94 9.92
N HIS A 725 0.73 -22.69 10.36
CA HIS A 725 1.70 -22.35 11.39
C HIS A 725 1.44 -23.14 12.67
N ASN A 726 0.21 -23.17 13.15
CA ASN A 726 -0.15 -23.93 14.35
C ASN A 726 0.12 -25.43 14.21
N LEU A 727 -0.14 -25.98 13.03
CA LEU A 727 0.18 -27.39 12.73
C LEU A 727 1.69 -27.66 12.85
N LEU A 728 2.52 -26.79 12.30
CA LEU A 728 3.98 -26.97 12.31
C LEU A 728 4.61 -26.68 13.67
N MET A 729 3.98 -25.82 14.49
CA MET A 729 4.44 -25.54 15.86
C MET A 729 4.06 -26.64 16.86
N ALA A 730 3.08 -27.49 16.54
CA ALA A 730 2.58 -28.51 17.44
C ALA A 730 3.60 -29.65 17.67
N ASP A 731 3.44 -30.37 18.77
CA ASP A 731 4.17 -31.61 19.09
C ASP A 731 5.71 -31.49 18.95
N ASN A 732 6.26 -30.38 19.47
CA ASN A 732 7.69 -30.07 19.37
C ASN A 732 8.20 -30.06 17.92
N PHE A 733 7.44 -29.37 17.04
CA PHE A 733 7.76 -29.17 15.62
C PHE A 733 7.79 -30.48 14.79
N LYS A 734 7.04 -31.50 15.20
CA LYS A 734 7.09 -32.82 14.58
C LYS A 734 6.86 -32.77 13.07
N ILE A 735 5.80 -32.13 12.61
CA ILE A 735 5.45 -32.03 11.19
C ILE A 735 6.50 -31.22 10.41
N ALA A 736 7.02 -30.13 10.98
CA ALA A 736 8.06 -29.33 10.35
C ALA A 736 9.33 -30.16 10.13
N LYS A 737 9.73 -30.95 11.10
CA LYS A 737 10.87 -31.87 11.02
C LYS A 737 10.65 -32.97 9.97
N GLU A 738 9.47 -33.57 9.93
CA GLU A 738 9.10 -34.58 8.93
C GLU A 738 9.17 -34.05 7.50
N ILE A 739 8.63 -32.81 7.25
CA ILE A 739 8.67 -32.20 5.93
C ILE A 739 10.10 -31.81 5.55
N ALA A 740 10.87 -31.21 6.46
CA ALA A 740 12.26 -30.86 6.19
C ALA A 740 13.08 -32.07 5.81
N ALA A 741 12.98 -33.16 6.59
CA ALA A 741 13.68 -34.41 6.30
C ALA A 741 13.24 -35.03 4.96
N TRP A 742 11.95 -34.97 4.64
CA TRP A 742 11.45 -35.45 3.34
C TRP A 742 12.00 -34.60 2.19
N LYS A 743 12.00 -33.27 2.29
CA LYS A 743 12.58 -32.37 1.28
C LYS A 743 14.07 -32.63 1.07
N GLU A 744 14.83 -32.78 2.15
CA GLU A 744 16.25 -33.13 2.10
C GLU A 744 16.50 -34.49 1.40
N ASN A 745 15.68 -35.49 1.68
CA ASN A 745 15.77 -36.77 1.02
C ASN A 745 15.46 -36.69 -0.49
N ILE A 746 14.45 -35.89 -0.89
CA ILE A 746 14.15 -35.63 -2.31
C ILE A 746 15.34 -34.94 -3.00
N VAL A 747 15.88 -33.86 -2.40
CA VAL A 747 17.04 -33.15 -2.98
C VAL A 747 18.24 -34.09 -3.19
N ALA A 748 18.54 -34.95 -2.22
CA ALA A 748 19.69 -35.86 -2.27
C ALA A 748 19.59 -36.90 -3.40
N HIS A 749 18.41 -37.29 -3.83
CA HIS A 749 18.21 -38.38 -4.79
C HIS A 749 17.51 -37.94 -6.09
N TRP A 750 17.14 -36.65 -6.23
CA TRP A 750 16.37 -36.15 -7.36
C TRP A 750 17.01 -36.40 -8.71
N ASP A 751 18.32 -36.20 -8.80
CA ASP A 751 19.08 -36.34 -10.03
C ASP A 751 19.43 -37.82 -10.36
N GLU A 752 19.27 -38.71 -9.39
CA GLU A 752 19.49 -40.16 -9.57
C GLU A 752 18.31 -40.86 -10.25
N ILE A 753 17.12 -40.20 -10.32
CA ILE A 753 15.93 -40.77 -10.94
C ILE A 753 16.16 -40.95 -12.44
N GLU A 754 15.92 -42.15 -12.94
CA GLU A 754 16.05 -42.49 -14.37
C GLU A 754 14.68 -42.66 -15.02
N VAL A 755 14.53 -42.15 -16.25
CA VAL A 755 13.36 -42.40 -17.08
C VAL A 755 13.61 -43.68 -17.89
N VAL A 756 12.92 -44.74 -17.53
CA VAL A 756 13.06 -46.04 -18.19
C VAL A 756 12.23 -46.09 -19.46
N TYR A 757 11.00 -45.55 -19.41
CA TYR A 757 10.09 -45.49 -20.53
C TYR A 757 9.21 -44.24 -20.46
N LYS A 758 8.89 -43.67 -21.60
CA LYS A 758 7.85 -42.65 -21.75
C LYS A 758 7.16 -42.76 -23.11
N SER A 759 5.88 -42.45 -23.16
CA SER A 759 5.14 -42.30 -24.43
C SER A 759 5.65 -41.12 -25.23
N ASP A 760 6.07 -41.33 -26.46
CA ASP A 760 6.63 -40.31 -27.36
C ASP A 760 5.95 -40.22 -28.75
N ASN A 761 4.98 -41.11 -28.99
CA ASN A 761 4.30 -41.18 -30.30
C ASN A 761 2.91 -40.50 -30.22
N LEU A 762 2.86 -39.23 -30.58
CA LEU A 762 1.65 -38.40 -30.65
C LEU A 762 1.46 -37.82 -32.08
N GLN A 763 1.51 -38.71 -33.09
CA GLN A 763 1.41 -38.33 -34.47
C GLN A 763 0.08 -38.81 -35.07
N ASP A 764 -0.46 -38.03 -36.03
CA ASP A 764 -1.66 -38.39 -36.78
C ASP A 764 -2.94 -38.59 -35.95
N LEU A 765 -3.19 -37.66 -35.02
CA LEU A 765 -4.33 -37.71 -34.11
C LEU A 765 -5.49 -36.83 -34.59
N ASN A 766 -6.71 -37.23 -34.26
CA ASN A 766 -7.95 -36.51 -34.54
C ASN A 766 -8.59 -36.02 -33.23
N VAL A 767 -9.41 -34.98 -33.36
CA VAL A 767 -10.28 -34.53 -32.24
C VAL A 767 -11.21 -35.70 -31.85
N GLY A 768 -11.26 -35.97 -30.54
CA GLY A 768 -12.03 -37.09 -29.98
C GLY A 768 -11.22 -38.35 -29.77
N ASP A 769 -9.99 -38.43 -30.29
CA ASP A 769 -9.11 -39.57 -30.03
C ASP A 769 -8.68 -39.63 -28.58
N LYS A 770 -8.50 -40.82 -28.04
CA LYS A 770 -7.99 -41.12 -26.72
C LYS A 770 -6.60 -41.71 -26.82
N VAL A 771 -5.66 -41.04 -26.20
CA VAL A 771 -4.26 -41.45 -26.22
C VAL A 771 -3.85 -41.95 -24.83
N LEU A 772 -3.31 -43.15 -24.76
CA LEU A 772 -2.71 -43.69 -23.53
C LEU A 772 -1.29 -43.12 -23.36
N ILE A 773 -1.12 -42.35 -22.32
CA ILE A 773 0.17 -41.77 -21.92
C ILE A 773 0.72 -42.62 -20.77
N GLN A 774 1.96 -43.12 -20.90
CA GLN A 774 2.63 -43.98 -19.92
C GLN A 774 4.04 -43.47 -19.66
N VAL A 775 4.47 -43.52 -18.39
CA VAL A 775 5.83 -43.21 -17.94
C VAL A 775 6.27 -44.27 -16.92
N GLU A 776 7.48 -44.78 -17.09
CA GLU A 776 8.16 -45.63 -16.12
C GLU A 776 9.40 -44.89 -15.63
N LEU A 777 9.49 -44.73 -14.31
CA LEU A 777 10.64 -44.14 -13.62
C LEU A 777 11.30 -45.17 -12.72
N ASP A 778 12.62 -45.24 -12.73
CA ASP A 778 13.42 -45.93 -11.69
C ASP A 778 13.93 -44.89 -10.69
N THR A 779 13.40 -44.94 -9.49
CA THR A 779 13.66 -43.92 -8.43
C THR A 779 14.91 -44.20 -7.62
N LYS A 780 15.63 -45.29 -7.89
CA LYS A 780 16.89 -45.70 -7.23
C LYS A 780 16.86 -45.75 -5.70
N GLY A 781 15.70 -45.66 -5.10
CA GLY A 781 15.57 -45.78 -3.63
C GLY A 781 14.69 -44.70 -3.00
N LEU A 782 14.20 -43.74 -3.77
CA LEU A 782 13.14 -42.88 -3.28
C LEU A 782 11.83 -43.63 -3.13
N ASN A 783 11.10 -43.33 -2.07
CA ASN A 783 9.84 -43.97 -1.77
C ASN A 783 8.79 -43.65 -2.85
N ASP A 784 7.94 -44.60 -3.15
CA ASP A 784 6.91 -44.55 -4.22
C ASP A 784 5.88 -43.42 -4.14
N LYS A 785 5.76 -42.80 -2.98
CA LYS A 785 4.74 -41.74 -2.74
C LYS A 785 5.23 -40.31 -2.89
N GLY A 786 6.51 -40.09 -3.19
CA GLY A 786 7.14 -38.76 -3.19
C GLY A 786 7.21 -38.08 -4.56
N ILE A 787 6.74 -38.72 -5.64
CA ILE A 787 6.90 -38.23 -7.01
C ILE A 787 5.58 -38.30 -7.73
N GLY A 788 5.24 -37.19 -8.42
CA GLY A 788 4.16 -37.10 -9.39
C GLY A 788 4.70 -36.96 -10.81
N VAL A 789 3.92 -37.40 -11.78
CA VAL A 789 4.16 -37.18 -13.22
C VAL A 789 2.92 -36.59 -13.84
N GLU A 790 3.10 -35.65 -14.78
CA GLU A 790 1.99 -35.00 -15.46
C GLU A 790 2.29 -34.73 -16.93
N LEU A 791 1.22 -34.72 -17.74
CA LEU A 791 1.22 -34.27 -19.11
C LEU A 791 0.93 -32.77 -19.14
N VAL A 792 1.71 -32.03 -19.90
CA VAL A 792 1.51 -30.60 -20.14
C VAL A 792 1.21 -30.39 -21.61
N ALA A 793 0.07 -29.78 -21.90
CA ALA A 793 -0.37 -29.45 -23.25
C ALA A 793 -0.31 -27.92 -23.50
N ILE A 794 0.27 -27.53 -24.62
CA ILE A 794 0.41 -26.13 -25.05
C ILE A 794 -0.23 -25.94 -26.39
N ARG A 795 -1.01 -24.88 -26.56
CA ARG A 795 -1.49 -24.44 -27.86
C ARG A 795 -0.42 -23.61 -28.57
N THR A 796 -0.08 -24.03 -29.80
CA THR A 796 0.84 -23.27 -30.63
C THR A 796 0.11 -22.12 -31.33
N SER A 797 0.70 -20.91 -31.25
CA SER A 797 0.19 -19.73 -31.94
C SER A 797 1.07 -19.38 -33.13
N THR A 798 0.45 -18.86 -34.22
CA THR A 798 1.16 -18.34 -35.41
C THR A 798 2.11 -17.18 -35.13
N HIS A 799 2.10 -16.64 -33.88
CA HIS A 799 2.87 -15.46 -33.45
C HIS A 799 3.83 -15.75 -32.28
N ASN A 800 4.34 -16.98 -32.17
CA ASN A 800 5.25 -17.40 -31.09
C ASN A 800 4.74 -17.18 -29.64
N ASN A 801 3.45 -17.01 -29.45
CA ASN A 801 2.81 -16.94 -28.13
C ASN A 801 2.15 -18.29 -27.81
N ASP A 802 2.98 -19.30 -27.56
CA ASP A 802 2.49 -20.58 -27.05
C ASP A 802 1.82 -20.36 -25.69
N LYS A 803 0.62 -20.87 -25.51
CA LYS A 803 -0.14 -20.74 -24.25
C LYS A 803 -0.37 -22.10 -23.65
N LEU A 804 -0.18 -22.16 -22.34
CA LEU A 804 -0.57 -23.34 -21.56
C LEU A 804 -2.06 -23.62 -21.82
N TYR A 805 -2.35 -24.85 -22.23
CA TYR A 805 -3.72 -25.29 -22.48
C TYR A 805 -4.25 -26.06 -21.30
N GLU A 806 -3.50 -27.10 -20.89
CA GLU A 806 -3.95 -28.02 -19.86
C GLU A 806 -2.75 -28.72 -19.20
N VAL A 807 -2.91 -29.11 -17.95
CA VAL A 807 -1.97 -29.91 -17.18
C VAL A 807 -2.73 -31.06 -16.57
N GLU A 808 -2.41 -32.30 -16.99
CA GLU A 808 -3.11 -33.52 -16.59
C GLU A 808 -2.17 -34.43 -15.79
N PRO A 809 -2.45 -34.73 -14.51
CA PRO A 809 -1.64 -35.69 -13.75
C PRO A 809 -1.83 -37.14 -14.26
N LEU A 810 -0.73 -37.87 -14.33
CA LEU A 810 -0.73 -39.31 -14.55
C LEU A 810 -0.94 -40.01 -13.19
N LYS A 811 -1.67 -41.14 -13.23
CA LYS A 811 -1.93 -41.96 -12.04
C LYS A 811 -0.83 -42.97 -11.87
N LEU A 812 -0.30 -43.14 -10.67
CA LEU A 812 0.57 -44.27 -10.31
C LEU A 812 -0.29 -45.56 -10.30
N VAL A 813 -0.03 -46.45 -11.24
CA VAL A 813 -0.84 -47.67 -11.43
C VAL A 813 -0.13 -48.90 -10.89
N LYS A 814 1.20 -48.87 -10.79
CA LYS A 814 2.01 -50.01 -10.34
C LYS A 814 3.34 -49.53 -9.74
N THR A 815 3.81 -50.26 -8.76
CA THR A 815 5.15 -50.13 -8.18
C THR A 815 5.82 -51.50 -8.14
N GLU A 816 7.04 -51.60 -8.69
CA GLU A 816 7.87 -52.83 -8.68
C GLU A 816 9.30 -52.49 -8.22
N GLY A 817 9.58 -52.70 -6.98
CA GLY A 817 10.88 -52.30 -6.38
C GLY A 817 11.05 -50.81 -6.41
N SER A 818 12.08 -50.32 -7.11
CA SER A 818 12.33 -48.87 -7.33
C SER A 818 11.61 -48.30 -8.57
N HIS A 819 10.89 -49.13 -9.33
CA HIS A 819 10.20 -48.74 -10.55
C HIS A 819 8.76 -48.29 -10.28
N LEU A 820 8.43 -47.08 -10.73
CA LEU A 820 7.10 -46.48 -10.66
C LEU A 820 6.49 -46.41 -12.06
N PHE A 821 5.29 -46.90 -12.21
CA PHE A 821 4.55 -46.88 -13.48
C PHE A 821 3.38 -45.95 -13.39
N PHE A 822 3.42 -44.91 -14.21
CA PHE A 822 2.37 -43.87 -14.31
C PHE A 822 1.64 -43.97 -15.63
N GLU A 823 0.30 -43.76 -15.61
CA GLU A 823 -0.48 -43.73 -16.84
C GLU A 823 -1.68 -42.79 -16.71
N ASN A 824 -2.12 -42.23 -17.84
CA ASN A 824 -3.40 -41.53 -18.01
C ASN A 824 -3.90 -41.73 -19.45
N VAL A 825 -5.21 -41.69 -19.65
CA VAL A 825 -5.84 -41.65 -20.97
C VAL A 825 -6.25 -40.22 -21.25
N TYR A 826 -5.49 -39.57 -22.13
CA TYR A 826 -5.75 -38.16 -22.50
C TYR A 826 -6.68 -38.10 -23.74
N GLN A 827 -7.77 -37.34 -23.66
CA GLN A 827 -8.69 -37.11 -24.74
C GLN A 827 -8.38 -35.81 -25.47
N LEU A 828 -8.33 -35.85 -26.78
CA LEU A 828 -8.01 -34.70 -27.60
C LEU A 828 -9.28 -33.90 -27.91
N ASP A 829 -9.47 -32.75 -27.29
CA ASP A 829 -10.67 -31.92 -27.43
C ASP A 829 -10.49 -30.71 -28.37
N TYR A 830 -9.29 -30.53 -28.92
CA TYR A 830 -8.93 -29.35 -29.69
C TYR A 830 -8.28 -29.69 -31.04
N ALA A 831 -8.74 -29.03 -32.10
CA ALA A 831 -8.10 -29.08 -33.42
C ALA A 831 -7.13 -27.90 -33.60
N GLY A 832 -5.92 -28.17 -34.06
CA GLY A 832 -4.88 -27.19 -34.34
C GLY A 832 -3.50 -27.62 -33.84
N GLY A 833 -2.52 -26.72 -33.88
CA GLY A 833 -1.19 -27.04 -33.42
C GLY A 833 -1.12 -27.12 -31.88
N MET A 834 -0.67 -28.28 -31.41
CA MET A 834 -0.39 -28.50 -29.99
C MET A 834 1.01 -29.07 -29.78
N LYS A 835 1.60 -28.79 -28.64
CA LYS A 835 2.81 -29.42 -28.15
C LYS A 835 2.49 -30.11 -26.83
N PHE A 836 3.03 -31.30 -26.62
CA PHE A 836 2.89 -32.06 -25.41
C PHE A 836 4.25 -32.29 -24.80
N GLY A 837 4.33 -32.20 -23.50
CA GLY A 837 5.50 -32.52 -22.73
C GLY A 837 5.13 -33.27 -21.46
N LEU A 838 6.04 -34.07 -20.98
CA LEU A 838 5.90 -34.76 -19.69
C LEU A 838 6.89 -34.16 -18.71
N ARG A 839 6.47 -34.01 -17.46
CA ARG A 839 7.36 -33.57 -16.39
C ARG A 839 7.08 -34.33 -15.09
N MET A 840 8.10 -34.58 -14.31
CA MET A 840 7.99 -35.09 -12.95
C MET A 840 8.21 -33.99 -11.93
N TYR A 841 7.58 -34.15 -10.78
CA TYR A 841 7.63 -33.19 -9.66
C TYR A 841 7.52 -33.93 -8.32
N PRO A 842 8.06 -33.35 -7.21
CA PRO A 842 7.85 -33.89 -5.88
C PRO A 842 6.40 -33.74 -5.43
N GLN A 843 5.86 -34.76 -4.79
CA GLN A 843 4.48 -34.78 -4.29
C GLN A 843 4.43 -35.23 -2.84
N ASN A 844 3.79 -34.42 -1.98
CA ASN A 844 3.55 -34.77 -0.58
C ASN A 844 2.28 -34.07 -0.11
N GLU A 845 1.41 -34.80 0.58
CA GLU A 845 0.15 -34.25 1.10
C GLU A 845 0.36 -33.17 2.17
N LEU A 846 1.55 -33.12 2.76
CA LEU A 846 1.92 -32.12 3.75
C LEU A 846 2.40 -30.81 3.11
N LEU A 847 2.62 -30.74 1.81
CA LEU A 847 2.94 -29.46 1.12
C LEU A 847 1.69 -28.59 1.02
N PRO A 848 1.77 -27.28 1.32
CA PRO A 848 0.64 -26.38 1.19
C PRO A 848 0.22 -26.15 -0.28
N HIS A 849 1.20 -26.12 -1.17
CA HIS A 849 1.05 -26.03 -2.63
C HIS A 849 2.37 -26.42 -3.31
N ARG A 850 2.36 -26.64 -4.61
CA ARG A 850 3.54 -27.08 -5.37
C ARG A 850 4.72 -26.14 -5.31
N MET A 851 4.46 -24.83 -5.36
CA MET A 851 5.52 -23.80 -5.39
C MET A 851 6.26 -23.69 -4.05
N ASP A 852 5.77 -24.34 -3.00
CA ASP A 852 6.46 -24.41 -1.71
C ASP A 852 7.75 -25.25 -1.77
N PHE A 853 7.79 -26.21 -2.70
CA PHE A 853 8.97 -27.03 -2.99
C PHE A 853 9.09 -27.27 -4.50
N CYS A 854 9.67 -26.30 -5.19
CA CYS A 854 9.71 -26.22 -6.63
C CYS A 854 10.88 -26.99 -7.22
N TYR A 855 10.72 -28.32 -7.33
CA TYR A 855 11.58 -29.17 -8.14
C TYR A 855 10.77 -29.68 -9.32
N VAL A 856 11.31 -29.57 -10.53
CA VAL A 856 10.69 -30.05 -11.75
C VAL A 856 11.75 -30.57 -12.68
N ARG A 857 11.50 -31.70 -13.31
CA ARG A 857 12.31 -32.20 -14.41
C ARG A 857 11.42 -32.59 -15.58
N TRP A 858 11.68 -31.98 -16.73
CA TRP A 858 11.05 -32.34 -17.98
C TRP A 858 11.66 -33.65 -18.51
N LEU A 859 10.80 -34.58 -18.93
CA LEU A 859 11.16 -35.92 -19.30
C LEU A 859 11.39 -36.07 -20.81
#